data_a56a121bf94604202f8bd59ad75c7267
#
_entry.id   a56a121bf94604202f8bd59ad75c7267
#
_cell.length_a   1.000
_cell.length_b   1.000
_cell.length_c   1.000
_cell.angle_alpha   90.00
_cell.angle_beta   90.00
_cell.angle_gamma   90.00
#
_symmetry.space_group_name_H-M   'P 1'
#
loop_
_entity.id
_entity.type
_entity.pdbx_description
1 polymer ?
#
loop_
_entity_poly.entity_id
_entity_poly.type
_entity_poly.pdbx_seq_one_letter_code
_entity_poly.pdbx_strand_id
1 'polypeptide(L)'
;MKYPEFCKTIINVTKAPYFADNTGKTDCTKALCAAIDDCLRDYIIGIEKVKNELITLHNQYGGNVYVGSESGKYIDGECYITLPDEIPQVRSIYLPNGTYLVSDTVSYTFDNLNTRQTKDYTCELCRFIQIFGESKENTVILLQDHAKGFEAGSKKPVVSFNRAHKEGKETTNCAQMNTLENITIDCGNGNDGAIGVRYVSSNCGRIENVTVKANGGFCGIDLDYGSEACVRDIKIEGFDYGFRSGPTSPIVMEDIDLSQNKIAGILTKDSMMICRNIICTDIPVFCFLPGMIGRYDCAGFTPNFIGDNSGALLHIENEKDDVKIKKVPRSAKFENTDGWVCVDDFGAVADGKTDCTIAIQRALNSGKETILFGPGSYKIEKTIKIPATVKAIDFRYACLVPGLSLIIGEIESMFDICEDSDSTFFAEHLSFSEVCAGFYRIFRHSSKRTVVFKDISMLNPLYFNTICGSEVYFDNCFIGTSHYSQDAILHRDGYVPVFCRTIPIEAHGQTVYGKNLNIERADIELLNDNSQIYIDGYKVEGPGMLIQSINNGKTELNLFNAAWWGNKKPDNALFSLHNSQIKLVGGYVFCYPGKESLCLALRIFDNENEKRITLQNTSDEVIDSFGKIAGRIIKNVTVCT
;
A
#
# COMPACT_ATOMS: atom_id res chain seq x y z
N MET A 1 -8.98 19.10 3.38
CA MET A 1 -7.50 19.25 3.32
C MET A 1 -7.13 20.39 2.39
N LYS A 2 -6.37 21.38 2.80
CA LYS A 2 -5.93 22.46 1.90
C LYS A 2 -4.41 22.48 1.90
N TYR A 3 -3.82 22.19 0.74
CA TYR A 3 -2.35 22.20 0.61
C TYR A 3 -1.84 23.62 0.38
N PRO A 4 -0.70 23.99 0.98
CA PRO A 4 -0.02 25.24 0.68
C PRO A 4 0.37 25.33 -0.79
N GLU A 5 0.33 26.54 -1.37
CA GLU A 5 0.64 26.77 -2.80
C GLU A 5 2.08 26.41 -3.19
N PHE A 6 2.99 26.34 -2.23
CA PHE A 6 4.39 25.93 -2.50
C PHE A 6 4.59 24.43 -2.74
N CYS A 7 3.55 23.59 -2.54
CA CYS A 7 3.64 22.15 -2.78
C CYS A 7 3.67 21.84 -4.28
N LYS A 8 4.85 21.79 -4.88
CA LYS A 8 5.06 21.56 -6.34
C LYS A 8 4.61 20.18 -6.82
N THR A 9 4.47 19.20 -5.91
CA THR A 9 3.99 17.85 -6.22
C THR A 9 2.47 17.75 -6.31
N ILE A 10 1.75 18.86 -6.11
CA ILE A 10 0.29 18.91 -6.14
C ILE A 10 -0.19 19.58 -7.42
N ILE A 11 -0.99 18.85 -8.19
CA ILE A 11 -1.72 19.40 -9.33
C ILE A 11 -3.07 19.92 -8.83
N ASN A 12 -3.23 21.24 -8.78
CA ASN A 12 -4.53 21.85 -8.53
C ASN A 12 -5.30 21.94 -9.85
N VAL A 13 -6.37 21.15 -9.99
CA VAL A 13 -7.12 21.02 -11.25
C VAL A 13 -7.81 22.32 -11.69
N THR A 14 -8.05 23.27 -10.77
CA THR A 14 -8.67 24.57 -11.11
C THR A 14 -7.67 25.60 -11.66
N LYS A 15 -6.37 25.27 -11.67
CA LYS A 15 -5.29 26.13 -12.17
C LYS A 15 -4.85 25.70 -13.57
N ALA A 16 -4.00 26.52 -14.19
CA ALA A 16 -3.36 26.18 -15.46
C ALA A 16 -2.60 24.85 -15.34
N PRO A 17 -2.59 24.03 -16.38
CA PRO A 17 -3.24 24.19 -17.68
C PRO A 17 -4.68 23.66 -17.73
N TYR A 18 -5.21 23.10 -16.65
CA TYR A 18 -6.47 22.34 -16.64
C TYR A 18 -7.71 23.21 -16.57
N PHE A 19 -7.72 24.22 -15.72
CA PHE A 19 -8.83 25.16 -15.52
C PHE A 19 -10.20 24.46 -15.33
N ALA A 20 -10.24 23.35 -14.58
CA ALA A 20 -11.49 22.67 -14.29
C ALA A 20 -12.46 23.61 -13.55
N ASP A 21 -13.68 23.69 -14.07
CA ASP A 21 -14.75 24.49 -13.46
C ASP A 21 -15.33 23.81 -12.21
N ASN A 22 -15.09 24.35 -11.05
CA ASN A 22 -15.63 23.84 -9.79
C ASN A 22 -17.00 24.43 -9.40
N THR A 23 -17.72 25.07 -10.35
CA THR A 23 -19.06 25.63 -10.12
C THR A 23 -20.19 24.68 -10.51
N GLY A 24 -19.88 23.56 -11.15
CA GLY A 24 -20.87 22.58 -11.64
C GLY A 24 -21.58 22.97 -12.93
N LYS A 25 -21.09 23.99 -13.65
CA LYS A 25 -21.76 24.52 -14.87
C LYS A 25 -21.15 24.01 -16.16
N THR A 26 -19.85 23.73 -16.16
CA THR A 26 -19.11 23.33 -17.36
C THR A 26 -18.57 21.90 -17.17
N ASP A 27 -18.64 21.10 -18.23
CA ASP A 27 -18.09 19.75 -18.22
C ASP A 27 -16.57 19.74 -18.03
N CYS A 28 -16.13 19.15 -16.95
CA CYS A 28 -14.72 19.04 -16.54
C CYS A 28 -14.06 17.70 -16.89
N THR A 29 -14.78 16.78 -17.56
CA THR A 29 -14.26 15.43 -17.85
C THR A 29 -12.86 15.47 -18.47
N LYS A 30 -12.68 16.27 -19.53
CA LYS A 30 -11.38 16.39 -20.22
C LYS A 30 -10.28 16.99 -19.34
N ALA A 31 -10.61 17.97 -18.53
CA ALA A 31 -9.65 18.64 -17.64
C ALA A 31 -9.14 17.70 -16.56
N LEU A 32 -10.04 16.92 -15.95
CA LEU A 32 -9.68 15.94 -14.92
C LEU A 32 -8.88 14.78 -15.52
N CYS A 33 -9.28 14.26 -16.69
CA CYS A 33 -8.52 13.23 -17.40
C CYS A 33 -7.11 13.72 -17.76
N ALA A 34 -6.98 14.94 -18.24
CA ALA A 34 -5.66 15.52 -18.59
C ALA A 34 -4.74 15.64 -17.34
N ALA A 35 -5.29 15.96 -16.19
CA ALA A 35 -4.51 16.00 -14.95
C ALA A 35 -4.00 14.61 -14.56
N ILE A 36 -4.81 13.56 -14.75
CA ILE A 36 -4.39 12.16 -14.51
C ILE A 36 -3.32 11.75 -15.52
N ASP A 37 -3.53 12.09 -16.82
CA ASP A 37 -2.57 11.79 -17.88
C ASP A 37 -1.20 12.43 -17.64
N ASP A 38 -1.18 13.67 -17.15
CA ASP A 38 0.08 14.38 -16.86
C ASP A 38 0.81 13.75 -15.66
N CYS A 39 0.10 13.34 -14.62
CA CYS A 39 0.71 12.60 -13.50
C CYS A 39 1.39 11.32 -13.99
N LEU A 40 0.71 10.53 -14.82
CA LEU A 40 1.25 9.29 -15.37
C LEU A 40 2.39 9.54 -16.34
N ARG A 41 2.28 10.58 -17.17
CA ARG A 41 3.33 10.94 -18.14
C ARG A 41 4.63 11.29 -17.48
N ASP A 42 4.60 12.10 -16.43
CA ASP A 42 5.80 12.51 -15.70
C ASP A 42 6.49 11.32 -15.07
N TYR A 43 5.71 10.41 -14.49
CA TYR A 43 6.22 9.16 -13.92
C TYR A 43 6.86 8.27 -15.00
N ILE A 44 6.20 8.09 -16.15
CA ILE A 44 6.69 7.29 -17.29
C ILE A 44 8.00 7.86 -17.86
N ILE A 45 8.06 9.17 -18.07
CA ILE A 45 9.27 9.83 -18.60
C ILE A 45 10.46 9.59 -17.65
N GLY A 46 10.25 9.70 -16.35
CA GLY A 46 11.29 9.41 -15.37
C GLY A 46 11.80 7.97 -15.47
N ILE A 47 10.89 6.98 -15.52
CA ILE A 47 11.28 5.57 -15.69
C ILE A 47 12.06 5.33 -16.99
N GLU A 48 11.66 5.96 -18.10
CA GLU A 48 12.40 5.82 -19.38
C GLU A 48 13.81 6.35 -19.34
N LYS A 49 14.00 7.48 -18.69
CA LYS A 49 15.33 8.05 -18.50
C LYS A 49 16.22 7.10 -17.70
N VAL A 50 15.72 6.56 -16.61
CA VAL A 50 16.42 5.52 -15.83
C VAL A 50 16.79 4.32 -16.70
N LYS A 51 15.86 3.80 -17.51
CA LYS A 51 16.12 2.67 -18.40
C LYS A 51 17.22 2.96 -19.42
N ASN A 52 17.19 4.13 -20.04
CA ASN A 52 18.18 4.52 -21.05
C ASN A 52 19.57 4.66 -20.45
N GLU A 53 19.68 5.20 -19.24
CA GLU A 53 20.94 5.27 -18.51
C GLU A 53 21.49 3.89 -18.20
N LEU A 54 20.61 2.97 -17.76
CA LEU A 54 20.96 1.57 -17.52
C LEU A 54 21.47 0.87 -18.80
N ILE A 55 20.85 1.09 -19.95
CA ILE A 55 21.30 0.55 -21.24
C ILE A 55 22.67 1.13 -21.62
N THR A 56 22.88 2.42 -21.40
CA THR A 56 24.14 3.10 -21.68
C THR A 56 25.28 2.48 -20.88
N LEU A 57 25.06 2.25 -19.60
CA LEU A 57 26.05 1.62 -18.72
C LEU A 57 26.33 0.16 -19.11
N HIS A 58 25.31 -0.60 -19.53
CA HIS A 58 25.51 -1.94 -20.07
C HIS A 58 26.43 -1.92 -21.30
N ASN A 59 26.15 -1.02 -22.22
CA ASN A 59 26.97 -0.88 -23.43
C ASN A 59 28.41 -0.44 -23.11
N GLN A 60 28.59 0.33 -22.05
CA GLN A 60 29.90 0.84 -21.65
C GLN A 60 30.77 -0.21 -20.92
N TYR A 61 30.16 -1.01 -20.05
CA TYR A 61 30.90 -1.89 -19.14
C TYR A 61 30.71 -3.39 -19.40
N GLY A 62 29.80 -3.77 -20.30
CA GLY A 62 29.44 -5.17 -20.55
C GLY A 62 28.60 -5.80 -19.42
N GLY A 63 28.27 -7.07 -19.54
CA GLY A 63 27.53 -7.80 -18.52
C GLY A 63 26.01 -7.79 -18.69
N ASN A 64 25.29 -8.47 -17.82
CA ASN A 64 23.83 -8.54 -17.84
C ASN A 64 23.22 -7.37 -17.05
N VAL A 65 22.57 -6.47 -17.75
CA VAL A 65 21.82 -5.36 -17.14
C VAL A 65 20.39 -5.83 -16.97
N TYR A 66 19.97 -6.01 -15.73
CA TYR A 66 18.57 -6.29 -15.42
C TYR A 66 17.82 -4.97 -15.38
N VAL A 67 16.93 -4.77 -16.35
CA VAL A 67 16.00 -3.66 -16.43
C VAL A 67 14.67 -4.18 -15.90
N GLY A 68 14.43 -4.10 -14.62
CA GLY A 68 13.23 -4.59 -13.96
C GLY A 68 13.06 -3.93 -12.62
N SER A 69 12.08 -4.37 -11.85
CA SER A 69 11.88 -4.01 -10.45
C SER A 69 13.14 -4.19 -9.56
N GLU A 70 14.27 -4.47 -10.15
CA GLU A 70 15.53 -4.82 -9.52
C GLU A 70 16.57 -3.74 -9.83
N SER A 71 16.80 -2.91 -8.87
CA SER A 71 17.59 -1.70 -8.96
C SER A 71 19.06 -1.89 -8.57
N GLY A 72 19.67 -2.93 -9.03
CA GLY A 72 21.10 -3.14 -8.91
C GLY A 72 21.65 -3.76 -10.18
N LYS A 73 22.85 -3.39 -10.60
CA LYS A 73 23.52 -3.99 -11.73
C LYS A 73 24.62 -4.91 -11.28
N TYR A 74 24.63 -6.11 -11.87
CA TYR A 74 25.80 -6.93 -11.91
C TYR A 74 26.49 -6.72 -13.26
N ILE A 75 27.74 -6.26 -13.23
CA ILE A 75 28.64 -6.26 -14.36
C ILE A 75 29.84 -7.08 -13.91
N ASP A 76 30.10 -8.21 -14.57
CA ASP A 76 31.19 -9.13 -14.25
C ASP A 76 31.23 -9.60 -12.77
N GLY A 77 30.04 -9.78 -12.15
CA GLY A 77 29.93 -10.17 -10.73
C GLY A 77 29.98 -9.02 -9.73
N GLU A 78 30.12 -7.79 -10.18
CA GLU A 78 30.10 -6.61 -9.33
C GLU A 78 28.75 -5.87 -9.39
N CYS A 79 28.24 -5.40 -8.25
CA CYS A 79 27.02 -4.65 -8.15
C CYS A 79 27.31 -3.13 -8.20
N TYR A 80 26.76 -2.46 -9.22
CA TYR A 80 26.87 -1.01 -9.35
C TYR A 80 25.55 -0.37 -8.97
N ILE A 81 25.56 0.54 -7.99
CA ILE A 81 24.45 1.43 -7.70
C ILE A 81 24.63 2.66 -8.58
N THR A 82 23.78 2.80 -9.59
CA THR A 82 23.69 4.05 -10.35
C THR A 82 22.48 4.83 -9.90
N LEU A 83 22.71 6.11 -9.62
CA LEU A 83 21.64 7.07 -9.41
C LEU A 83 21.35 7.69 -10.76
N PRO A 84 20.12 7.54 -11.29
CA PRO A 84 19.74 8.25 -12.50
C PRO A 84 19.78 9.76 -12.25
N ASP A 85 20.11 10.53 -13.29
CA ASP A 85 20.09 11.99 -13.21
C ASP A 85 18.68 12.55 -12.98
N GLU A 86 17.65 11.79 -13.34
CA GLU A 86 16.25 12.13 -13.11
C GLU A 86 15.49 10.92 -12.59
N ILE A 87 14.71 11.11 -11.53
CA ILE A 87 13.88 10.09 -10.89
C ILE A 87 12.42 10.33 -11.26
N PRO A 88 11.63 9.24 -11.44
CA PRO A 88 10.20 9.37 -11.66
C PRO A 88 9.54 10.22 -10.58
N GLN A 89 8.84 11.27 -10.98
CA GLN A 89 8.16 12.14 -10.05
C GLN A 89 6.70 11.70 -9.90
N VAL A 90 6.29 11.42 -8.67
CA VAL A 90 4.89 11.19 -8.33
C VAL A 90 4.24 12.52 -8.01
N ARG A 91 3.13 12.83 -8.67
CA ARG A 91 2.28 13.98 -8.38
C ARG A 91 0.90 13.54 -7.96
N SER A 92 0.24 14.35 -7.13
CA SER A 92 -1.12 14.11 -6.67
C SER A 92 -2.08 15.12 -7.24
N ILE A 93 -3.29 14.68 -7.54
CA ILE A 93 -4.35 15.49 -8.16
C ILE A 93 -5.24 16.02 -7.05
N TYR A 94 -5.28 17.33 -6.90
CA TYR A 94 -6.04 18.03 -5.88
C TYR A 94 -7.25 18.75 -6.49
N LEU A 95 -8.42 18.46 -5.94
CA LEU A 95 -9.67 19.12 -6.27
C LEU A 95 -10.07 20.05 -5.11
N PRO A 96 -9.93 21.38 -5.26
CA PRO A 96 -10.54 22.34 -4.31
C PRO A 96 -12.04 22.12 -4.14
N ASN A 97 -12.60 22.63 -3.04
CA ASN A 97 -14.05 22.59 -2.81
C ASN A 97 -14.82 23.16 -4.01
N GLY A 98 -15.89 22.50 -4.38
CA GLY A 98 -16.77 22.84 -5.48
C GLY A 98 -17.37 21.60 -6.14
N THR A 99 -18.22 21.83 -7.14
CA THR A 99 -18.85 20.77 -7.93
C THR A 99 -18.19 20.72 -9.31
N TYR A 100 -17.66 19.57 -9.67
CA TYR A 100 -17.05 19.28 -10.97
C TYR A 100 -18.01 18.44 -11.78
N LEU A 101 -18.73 19.08 -12.71
CA LEU A 101 -19.64 18.38 -13.61
C LEU A 101 -18.85 17.54 -14.60
N VAL A 102 -19.25 16.28 -14.79
CA VAL A 102 -18.64 15.36 -15.77
C VAL A 102 -19.71 14.70 -16.62
N SER A 103 -19.43 14.45 -17.88
CA SER A 103 -20.35 13.76 -18.81
C SER A 103 -19.89 12.36 -19.19
N ASP A 104 -18.68 11.97 -18.79
CA ASP A 104 -18.06 10.68 -19.07
C ASP A 104 -17.15 10.25 -17.92
N THR A 105 -16.56 9.06 -18.04
CA THR A 105 -15.63 8.51 -17.08
C THR A 105 -14.40 9.40 -16.89
N VAL A 106 -14.08 9.72 -15.66
CA VAL A 106 -12.81 10.35 -15.26
C VAL A 106 -11.78 9.27 -15.05
N SER A 107 -10.80 9.19 -15.94
CA SER A 107 -9.73 8.21 -15.94
C SER A 107 -8.56 8.71 -16.79
N TYR A 108 -7.47 7.97 -16.84
CA TYR A 108 -6.43 8.23 -17.83
C TYR A 108 -6.93 7.85 -19.24
N THR A 109 -6.46 8.60 -20.23
CA THR A 109 -6.91 8.46 -21.62
C THR A 109 -5.84 7.88 -22.54
N PHE A 110 -4.72 7.44 -22.01
CA PHE A 110 -3.61 6.90 -22.77
C PHE A 110 -3.98 5.62 -23.52
N ASP A 111 -4.32 5.77 -24.80
CA ASP A 111 -4.41 4.64 -25.75
C ASP A 111 -3.03 4.02 -26.04
N ASN A 112 -1.96 4.74 -25.80
CA ASN A 112 -0.61 4.39 -26.18
C ASN A 112 0.18 3.57 -25.14
N LEU A 113 -0.43 3.17 -24.03
CA LEU A 113 0.14 2.13 -23.15
C LEU A 113 0.38 0.82 -23.91
N ASN A 114 -0.35 0.60 -25.01
CA ASN A 114 -0.21 -0.54 -25.91
C ASN A 114 1.00 -0.46 -26.86
N THR A 115 1.64 0.67 -27.04
CA THR A 115 2.72 0.83 -28.03
C THR A 115 4.11 0.50 -27.49
N ARG A 116 4.25 0.26 -26.19
CA ARG A 116 5.50 -0.24 -25.63
C ARG A 116 5.54 -1.75 -25.62
N GLN A 117 5.82 -2.31 -26.76
CA GLN A 117 6.15 -3.72 -26.97
C GLN A 117 7.54 -4.08 -26.38
N THR A 118 7.79 -3.80 -25.13
CA THR A 118 8.84 -4.53 -24.43
C THR A 118 8.13 -5.54 -23.51
N LYS A 119 8.44 -6.80 -23.70
CA LYS A 119 7.72 -7.95 -23.11
C LYS A 119 7.48 -7.92 -21.60
N ASP A 120 8.07 -7.00 -20.85
CA ASP A 120 8.12 -7.08 -19.40
C ASP A 120 7.64 -5.83 -18.63
N TYR A 121 7.30 -4.70 -19.27
CA TYR A 121 7.19 -3.41 -18.57
C TYR A 121 5.92 -2.57 -18.75
N THR A 122 4.86 -3.12 -19.30
CA THR A 122 3.54 -2.44 -19.30
C THR A 122 2.96 -2.31 -17.89
N CYS A 123 3.58 -2.95 -16.92
CA CYS A 123 3.08 -3.05 -15.56
C CYS A 123 3.25 -1.79 -14.70
N GLU A 124 4.19 -0.92 -14.98
CA GLU A 124 4.54 0.18 -14.07
C GLU A 124 3.73 1.46 -14.27
N LEU A 125 2.84 1.49 -15.24
CA LEU A 125 2.25 2.73 -15.74
C LEU A 125 1.01 3.22 -14.98
N CYS A 126 0.41 2.42 -14.13
CA CYS A 126 -0.81 2.76 -13.38
C CYS A 126 -0.56 2.97 -11.89
N ARG A 127 0.68 3.18 -11.49
CA ARG A 127 1.09 3.38 -10.10
C ARG A 127 0.84 4.81 -9.64
N PHE A 128 0.54 4.97 -8.37
CA PHE A 128 0.50 6.26 -7.69
C PHE A 128 -0.50 7.27 -8.27
N ILE A 129 -1.63 6.79 -8.82
CA ILE A 129 -2.72 7.71 -9.14
C ILE A 129 -3.36 8.14 -7.82
N GLN A 130 -3.17 9.41 -7.46
CA GLN A 130 -3.66 9.95 -6.21
C GLN A 130 -4.61 11.09 -6.48
N ILE A 131 -5.87 10.90 -6.14
CA ILE A 131 -6.94 11.89 -6.30
C ILE A 131 -7.47 12.22 -4.91
N PHE A 132 -7.44 13.50 -4.54
CA PHE A 132 -8.00 13.92 -3.27
C PHE A 132 -8.72 15.27 -3.36
N GLY A 133 -9.84 15.33 -2.67
CA GLY A 133 -10.62 16.54 -2.50
C GLY A 133 -10.16 17.36 -1.30
N GLU A 134 -10.52 18.65 -1.29
CA GLU A 134 -10.32 19.51 -0.13
C GLU A 134 -11.15 19.04 1.08
N SER A 135 -12.42 18.66 0.85
CA SER A 135 -13.29 18.02 1.86
C SER A 135 -14.33 17.12 1.22
N LYS A 136 -14.69 16.04 1.91
CA LYS A 136 -15.69 15.08 1.44
C LYS A 136 -17.04 15.75 1.13
N GLU A 137 -17.48 16.65 2.00
CA GLU A 137 -18.79 17.28 1.92
C GLU A 137 -18.90 18.30 0.80
N ASN A 138 -17.80 18.98 0.46
CA ASN A 138 -17.85 20.13 -0.45
C ASN A 138 -17.07 19.93 -1.75
N THR A 139 -16.32 18.84 -1.90
CA THR A 139 -15.67 18.49 -3.18
C THR A 139 -16.48 17.38 -3.83
N VAL A 140 -17.17 17.69 -4.92
CA VAL A 140 -18.12 16.77 -5.57
C VAL A 140 -17.75 16.59 -7.05
N ILE A 141 -17.53 15.36 -7.47
CA ILE A 141 -17.60 15.00 -8.89
C ILE A 141 -19.03 14.56 -9.16
N LEU A 142 -19.72 15.32 -10.01
CA LEU A 142 -21.13 15.13 -10.35
C LEU A 142 -21.26 14.64 -11.80
N LEU A 143 -21.77 13.42 -12.00
CA LEU A 143 -22.13 12.94 -13.31
C LEU A 143 -23.40 13.65 -13.80
N GLN A 144 -23.37 14.18 -15.02
CA GLN A 144 -24.53 14.77 -15.67
C GLN A 144 -25.72 13.81 -15.65
N ASP A 145 -26.93 14.34 -15.42
CA ASP A 145 -28.15 13.54 -15.50
C ASP A 145 -28.31 12.94 -16.92
N HIS A 146 -28.75 11.68 -16.96
CA HIS A 146 -28.93 10.93 -18.21
C HIS A 146 -27.69 10.93 -19.12
N ALA A 147 -26.50 10.79 -18.53
CA ALA A 147 -25.23 10.77 -19.26
C ALA A 147 -25.18 9.58 -20.22
N LYS A 148 -24.76 9.83 -21.46
CA LYS A 148 -24.68 8.80 -22.49
C LYS A 148 -23.70 7.70 -22.10
N GLY A 149 -24.15 6.44 -22.20
CA GLY A 149 -23.36 5.26 -21.87
C GLY A 149 -23.45 4.83 -20.40
N PHE A 150 -24.27 5.52 -19.59
CA PHE A 150 -24.53 5.15 -18.20
C PHE A 150 -25.94 4.60 -17.98
N GLU A 151 -26.64 4.22 -19.07
CA GLU A 151 -27.95 3.62 -19.04
C GLU A 151 -27.90 2.24 -18.35
N ALA A 152 -29.07 1.74 -17.93
CA ALA A 152 -29.22 0.42 -17.32
C ALA A 152 -28.46 -0.68 -18.11
N GLY A 153 -27.64 -1.46 -17.41
CA GLY A 153 -26.85 -2.54 -18.01
C GLY A 153 -25.46 -2.15 -18.53
N SER A 154 -25.14 -0.86 -18.65
CA SER A 154 -23.85 -0.40 -19.17
C SER A 154 -22.67 -0.70 -18.22
N LYS A 155 -22.90 -0.67 -16.91
CA LYS A 155 -21.87 -0.88 -15.85
C LYS A 155 -20.61 -0.02 -16.05
N LYS A 156 -20.83 1.26 -16.29
CA LYS A 156 -19.76 2.23 -16.60
C LYS A 156 -19.38 3.05 -15.37
N PRO A 157 -18.09 3.20 -15.05
CA PRO A 157 -17.66 3.96 -13.88
C PRO A 157 -17.65 5.46 -14.13
N VAL A 158 -17.99 6.26 -13.10
CA VAL A 158 -17.82 7.71 -13.09
C VAL A 158 -16.35 8.06 -12.87
N VAL A 159 -15.71 7.42 -11.89
CA VAL A 159 -14.27 7.53 -11.67
C VAL A 159 -13.66 6.13 -11.82
N SER A 160 -12.58 6.02 -12.59
CA SER A 160 -11.94 4.73 -12.83
C SER A 160 -10.44 4.78 -12.67
N PHE A 161 -9.95 3.88 -11.80
CA PHE A 161 -8.55 3.49 -11.72
C PHE A 161 -8.42 2.22 -12.58
N ASN A 162 -8.15 2.40 -13.88
CA ASN A 162 -8.15 1.29 -14.82
C ASN A 162 -6.96 0.36 -14.60
N ARG A 163 -7.11 -0.86 -15.09
CA ARG A 163 -6.03 -1.84 -15.18
C ARG A 163 -5.14 -1.51 -16.38
N ALA A 164 -3.86 -1.83 -16.26
CA ALA A 164 -3.00 -1.88 -17.41
C ALA A 164 -3.31 -3.10 -18.29
N HIS A 165 -3.03 -2.99 -19.58
CA HIS A 165 -3.16 -4.10 -20.52
C HIS A 165 -1.78 -4.65 -20.87
N LYS A 166 -1.58 -5.95 -20.65
CA LYS A 166 -0.41 -6.69 -21.14
C LYS A 166 -0.85 -7.68 -22.19
N GLU A 167 -0.36 -7.53 -23.42
CA GLU A 167 -0.70 -8.43 -24.55
C GLU A 167 -2.21 -8.58 -24.77
N GLY A 168 -2.97 -7.49 -24.63
CA GLY A 168 -4.43 -7.51 -24.75
C GLY A 168 -5.19 -8.10 -23.56
N LYS A 169 -4.49 -8.44 -22.46
CA LYS A 169 -5.10 -8.90 -21.21
C LYS A 169 -4.93 -7.86 -20.13
N GLU A 170 -6.00 -7.59 -19.41
CA GLU A 170 -5.96 -6.74 -18.23
C GLU A 170 -5.09 -7.38 -17.14
N THR A 171 -4.24 -6.59 -16.51
CA THR A 171 -3.42 -6.99 -15.36
C THR A 171 -3.54 -5.98 -14.23
N THR A 172 -3.61 -6.47 -13.01
CA THR A 172 -3.67 -5.64 -11.82
C THR A 172 -2.31 -5.35 -11.21
N ASN A 173 -1.30 -6.12 -11.56
CA ASN A 173 0.03 -6.07 -10.93
C ASN A 173 0.79 -4.73 -11.09
N CYS A 174 0.14 -3.72 -11.65
CA CYS A 174 0.73 -2.43 -12.02
C CYS A 174 0.04 -1.26 -11.35
N ALA A 175 -1.10 -1.51 -10.73
CA ALA A 175 -1.92 -0.47 -10.13
C ALA A 175 -1.56 -0.32 -8.65
N GLN A 176 -0.33 0.10 -8.34
CA GLN A 176 0.15 0.17 -6.96
C GLN A 176 -0.10 1.54 -6.34
N MET A 177 -0.41 1.57 -5.05
CA MET A 177 -0.54 2.78 -4.22
C MET A 177 -1.54 3.81 -4.76
N ASN A 178 -2.54 3.37 -5.51
CA ASN A 178 -3.62 4.26 -5.95
C ASN A 178 -4.41 4.75 -4.73
N THR A 179 -4.82 6.01 -4.74
CA THR A 179 -5.54 6.63 -3.60
C THR A 179 -6.69 7.51 -4.08
N LEU A 180 -7.85 7.35 -3.42
CA LEU A 180 -9.00 8.25 -3.56
C LEU A 180 -9.42 8.73 -2.16
N GLU A 181 -9.44 10.04 -1.95
CA GLU A 181 -9.63 10.57 -0.60
C GLU A 181 -10.41 11.89 -0.55
N ASN A 182 -11.20 12.09 0.51
CA ASN A 182 -11.89 13.34 0.85
C ASN A 182 -12.79 13.89 -0.27
N ILE A 183 -13.63 13.08 -0.87
CA ILE A 183 -14.42 13.48 -2.03
C ILE A 183 -15.80 12.80 -2.03
N THR A 184 -16.78 13.46 -2.62
CA THR A 184 -18.07 12.88 -2.97
C THR A 184 -18.14 12.60 -4.46
N ILE A 185 -18.56 11.39 -4.82
CA ILE A 185 -18.92 11.00 -6.18
C ILE A 185 -20.44 10.90 -6.26
N ASP A 186 -21.06 11.77 -7.03
CA ASP A 186 -22.50 11.80 -7.25
C ASP A 186 -22.80 11.33 -8.66
N CYS A 187 -23.52 10.23 -8.78
CA CYS A 187 -23.84 9.65 -10.09
C CYS A 187 -25.04 10.31 -10.77
N GLY A 188 -25.60 11.39 -10.22
CA GLY A 188 -26.74 12.12 -10.80
C GLY A 188 -28.00 11.28 -10.93
N ASN A 189 -28.89 11.69 -11.85
CA ASN A 189 -30.17 11.03 -12.08
C ASN A 189 -30.23 10.32 -13.44
N GLY A 190 -30.95 9.20 -13.51
CA GLY A 190 -31.18 8.45 -14.76
C GLY A 190 -29.94 7.79 -15.33
N ASN A 191 -28.97 7.47 -14.48
CA ASN A 191 -27.73 6.79 -14.79
C ASN A 191 -27.70 5.39 -14.16
N ASP A 192 -28.71 4.57 -14.45
CA ASP A 192 -28.98 3.29 -13.77
C ASP A 192 -27.89 2.24 -13.96
N GLY A 193 -27.00 2.40 -14.96
CA GLY A 193 -25.84 1.56 -15.16
C GLY A 193 -24.54 2.12 -14.55
N ALA A 194 -24.62 3.23 -13.81
CA ALA A 194 -23.43 3.85 -13.24
C ALA A 194 -22.77 3.00 -12.15
N ILE A 195 -21.46 2.93 -12.19
CA ILE A 195 -20.58 2.56 -11.09
C ILE A 195 -19.96 3.86 -10.58
N GLY A 196 -20.10 4.16 -9.29
CA GLY A 196 -19.52 5.39 -8.76
C GLY A 196 -18.00 5.40 -8.92
N VAL A 197 -17.33 4.40 -8.39
CA VAL A 197 -15.88 4.25 -8.49
C VAL A 197 -15.53 2.81 -8.89
N ARG A 198 -14.79 2.63 -9.98
CA ARG A 198 -14.05 1.41 -10.24
C ARG A 198 -12.64 1.59 -9.74
N TYR A 199 -12.26 0.76 -8.78
CA TYR A 199 -10.98 0.88 -8.11
C TYR A 199 -10.15 -0.37 -8.31
N VAL A 200 -8.93 -0.17 -8.75
CA VAL A 200 -7.93 -1.22 -8.92
C VAL A 200 -6.66 -0.81 -8.19
N SER A 201 -6.17 -1.68 -7.34
CA SER A 201 -4.86 -1.51 -6.72
C SER A 201 -4.23 -2.88 -6.46
N SER A 202 -2.93 -2.97 -6.64
CA SER A 202 -2.11 -4.10 -6.20
C SER A 202 -0.95 -3.56 -5.36
N ASN A 203 -0.42 -4.36 -4.44
CA ASN A 203 0.65 -3.93 -3.57
C ASN A 203 0.31 -2.60 -2.86
N CYS A 204 -0.75 -2.65 -2.09
CA CYS A 204 -1.35 -1.54 -1.35
C CYS A 204 -2.09 -0.50 -2.21
N GLY A 205 -3.08 0.09 -1.59
CA GLY A 205 -3.89 1.18 -2.12
C GLY A 205 -4.96 1.59 -1.12
N ARG A 206 -5.59 2.75 -1.32
CA ARG A 206 -6.49 3.30 -0.31
C ARG A 206 -7.65 4.11 -0.89
N ILE A 207 -8.85 3.85 -0.32
CA ILE A 207 -10.02 4.73 -0.46
C ILE A 207 -10.40 5.17 0.94
N GLU A 208 -10.36 6.47 1.23
CA GLU A 208 -10.62 6.96 2.57
C GLU A 208 -11.45 8.25 2.57
N ASN A 209 -12.43 8.33 3.47
CA ASN A 209 -13.27 9.49 3.63
C ASN A 209 -13.98 9.89 2.32
N VAL A 210 -14.75 8.96 1.75
CA VAL A 210 -15.44 9.12 0.45
C VAL A 210 -16.93 8.85 0.61
N THR A 211 -17.75 9.68 -0.02
CA THR A 211 -19.18 9.43 -0.21
C THR A 211 -19.44 9.08 -1.68
N VAL A 212 -20.20 8.02 -1.92
CA VAL A 212 -20.64 7.64 -3.26
C VAL A 212 -22.15 7.52 -3.25
N LYS A 213 -22.84 8.30 -4.09
CA LYS A 213 -24.29 8.32 -4.09
C LYS A 213 -24.89 8.33 -5.50
N ALA A 214 -26.11 7.80 -5.59
CA ALA A 214 -26.88 7.75 -6.83
C ALA A 214 -28.38 7.82 -6.54
N ASN A 215 -29.17 8.19 -7.53
CA ASN A 215 -30.61 7.98 -7.55
C ASN A 215 -30.95 6.79 -8.46
N GLY A 216 -30.48 5.60 -8.05
CA GLY A 216 -30.41 4.40 -8.88
C GLY A 216 -29.08 4.32 -9.62
N GLY A 217 -28.32 3.30 -9.40
CA GLY A 217 -27.04 3.01 -10.05
C GLY A 217 -26.71 1.54 -9.87
N PHE A 218 -25.79 0.99 -10.65
CA PHE A 218 -25.46 -0.41 -10.57
C PHE A 218 -24.66 -0.72 -9.30
N CYS A 219 -23.58 0.04 -9.02
CA CYS A 219 -22.68 -0.24 -7.91
C CYS A 219 -22.00 1.03 -7.39
N GLY A 220 -21.90 1.17 -6.08
CA GLY A 220 -21.18 2.30 -5.49
C GLY A 220 -19.69 2.22 -5.75
N ILE A 221 -19.02 1.20 -5.22
CA ILE A 221 -17.58 0.96 -5.43
C ILE A 221 -17.37 -0.46 -5.96
N ASP A 222 -16.71 -0.56 -7.10
CA ASP A 222 -16.30 -1.81 -7.72
C ASP A 222 -14.80 -2.02 -7.45
N LEU A 223 -14.51 -2.90 -6.47
CA LEU A 223 -13.16 -3.35 -6.13
C LEU A 223 -12.81 -4.50 -7.07
N ASP A 224 -12.45 -4.17 -8.27
CA ASP A 224 -12.27 -5.13 -9.33
C ASP A 224 -11.17 -6.17 -9.04
N TYR A 225 -11.07 -7.15 -9.89
CA TYR A 225 -10.19 -8.31 -9.79
C TYR A 225 -8.76 -7.97 -9.37
N GLY A 226 -8.25 -8.64 -8.33
CA GLY A 226 -6.88 -8.53 -7.85
C GLY A 226 -6.59 -7.33 -6.96
N SER A 227 -7.61 -6.54 -6.57
CA SER A 227 -7.40 -5.39 -5.69
C SER A 227 -6.89 -5.81 -4.31
N GLU A 228 -6.02 -4.97 -3.76
CA GLU A 228 -5.51 -4.98 -2.40
C GLU A 228 -5.65 -3.55 -1.87
N ALA A 229 -6.48 -3.35 -0.86
CA ALA A 229 -6.82 -1.99 -0.46
C ALA A 229 -7.22 -1.87 1.00
N CYS A 230 -6.96 -0.68 1.56
CA CYS A 230 -7.61 -0.18 2.76
C CYS A 230 -8.77 0.74 2.36
N VAL A 231 -9.99 0.41 2.77
CA VAL A 231 -11.23 1.14 2.45
C VAL A 231 -11.84 1.62 3.76
N ARG A 232 -11.86 2.93 4.00
CA ARG A 232 -12.17 3.48 5.32
C ARG A 232 -13.03 4.75 5.26
N ASP A 233 -13.95 4.91 6.22
CA ASP A 233 -14.87 6.08 6.31
C ASP A 233 -15.66 6.30 5.02
N ILE A 234 -16.33 5.27 4.56
CA ILE A 234 -17.06 5.27 3.30
C ILE A 234 -18.58 5.35 3.56
N LYS A 235 -19.26 6.22 2.84
CA LYS A 235 -20.71 6.20 2.73
C LYS A 235 -21.13 5.87 1.30
N ILE A 236 -22.02 4.86 1.14
CA ILE A 236 -22.59 4.50 -0.16
C ILE A 236 -24.11 4.47 -0.06
N GLU A 237 -24.79 5.15 -0.99
CA GLU A 237 -26.24 5.33 -0.95
C GLU A 237 -26.87 5.22 -2.34
N GLY A 238 -27.95 4.45 -2.47
CA GLY A 238 -28.86 4.49 -3.61
C GLY A 238 -28.48 3.67 -4.84
N PHE A 239 -27.69 2.61 -4.69
CA PHE A 239 -27.30 1.68 -5.76
C PHE A 239 -28.02 0.34 -5.69
N ASP A 240 -27.86 -0.51 -6.72
CA ASP A 240 -28.23 -1.91 -6.61
C ASP A 240 -27.32 -2.63 -5.61
N TYR A 241 -26.02 -2.39 -5.68
CA TYR A 241 -24.99 -2.94 -4.79
C TYR A 241 -24.13 -1.81 -4.20
N GLY A 242 -23.85 -1.86 -2.91
CA GLY A 242 -22.90 -0.93 -2.28
C GLY A 242 -21.48 -1.17 -2.79
N PHE A 243 -20.97 -2.38 -2.58
CA PHE A 243 -19.69 -2.84 -3.10
C PHE A 243 -19.86 -4.02 -4.03
N ARG A 244 -18.99 -4.08 -5.02
CA ARG A 244 -18.75 -5.29 -5.83
C ARG A 244 -17.27 -5.64 -5.76
N SER A 245 -16.95 -6.95 -5.69
CA SER A 245 -15.58 -7.42 -5.69
C SER A 245 -15.46 -8.73 -6.48
N GLY A 246 -14.39 -8.85 -7.26
CA GLY A 246 -13.91 -10.11 -7.81
C GLY A 246 -12.89 -10.80 -6.91
N PRO A 247 -12.13 -11.80 -7.38
CA PRO A 247 -11.04 -12.38 -6.64
C PRO A 247 -10.00 -11.31 -6.28
N THR A 248 -9.73 -11.15 -4.98
CA THR A 248 -8.84 -10.10 -4.46
C THR A 248 -7.80 -10.65 -3.49
N SER A 249 -6.74 -9.89 -3.29
CA SER A 249 -5.88 -9.94 -2.10
C SER A 249 -6.65 -9.39 -0.90
N PRO A 250 -6.11 -9.41 0.33
CA PRO A 250 -6.83 -8.89 1.48
C PRO A 250 -7.30 -7.44 1.28
N ILE A 251 -8.59 -7.23 1.49
CA ILE A 251 -9.21 -5.91 1.55
C ILE A 251 -9.61 -5.65 2.99
N VAL A 252 -9.15 -4.52 3.54
CA VAL A 252 -9.50 -4.06 4.89
C VAL A 252 -10.51 -2.93 4.78
N MET A 253 -11.75 -3.20 5.22
CA MET A 253 -12.87 -2.25 5.18
C MET A 253 -13.23 -1.83 6.61
N GLU A 254 -13.23 -0.53 6.90
CA GLU A 254 -13.52 0.01 8.22
C GLU A 254 -14.44 1.23 8.17
N ASP A 255 -15.37 1.33 9.11
CA ASP A 255 -16.28 2.48 9.24
C ASP A 255 -17.07 2.71 7.92
N ILE A 256 -17.85 1.72 7.52
CA ILE A 256 -18.62 1.72 6.26
C ILE A 256 -20.10 1.92 6.55
N ASP A 257 -20.71 2.91 5.93
CA ASP A 257 -22.15 3.18 5.97
C ASP A 257 -22.77 2.86 4.59
N LEU A 258 -23.60 1.83 4.56
CA LEU A 258 -24.33 1.39 3.37
C LEU A 258 -25.81 1.65 3.57
N SER A 259 -26.43 2.40 2.67
CA SER A 259 -27.86 2.69 2.76
C SER A 259 -28.57 2.65 1.42
N GLN A 260 -29.86 2.25 1.45
CA GLN A 260 -30.75 2.22 0.28
C GLN A 260 -30.18 1.43 -0.91
N ASN A 261 -29.39 0.39 -0.65
CA ASN A 261 -28.93 -0.53 -1.70
C ASN A 261 -30.02 -1.54 -2.00
N LYS A 262 -30.52 -1.54 -3.24
CA LYS A 262 -31.77 -2.26 -3.61
C LYS A 262 -31.64 -3.78 -3.56
N ILE A 263 -30.43 -4.33 -3.80
CA ILE A 263 -30.19 -5.76 -3.87
C ILE A 263 -29.32 -6.23 -2.71
N ALA A 264 -28.11 -5.68 -2.56
CA ALA A 264 -27.23 -6.08 -1.48
C ALA A 264 -26.21 -5.00 -1.11
N GLY A 265 -25.68 -5.07 0.10
CA GLY A 265 -24.53 -4.26 0.54
C GLY A 265 -23.27 -4.64 -0.23
N ILE A 266 -22.95 -5.94 -0.32
CA ILE A 266 -21.75 -6.45 -0.97
C ILE A 266 -22.13 -7.58 -1.95
N LEU A 267 -21.64 -7.47 -3.18
CA LEU A 267 -21.63 -8.54 -4.17
C LEU A 267 -20.18 -8.99 -4.38
N THR A 268 -19.84 -10.21 -3.95
CA THR A 268 -18.45 -10.68 -4.04
C THR A 268 -18.35 -12.09 -4.62
N LYS A 269 -17.18 -12.37 -5.20
CA LYS A 269 -16.79 -13.70 -5.66
C LYS A 269 -15.31 -13.91 -5.38
N ASP A 270 -15.00 -14.91 -4.54
CA ASP A 270 -13.62 -15.34 -4.22
C ASP A 270 -12.73 -14.22 -3.65
N SER A 271 -13.31 -13.29 -2.88
CA SER A 271 -12.59 -12.18 -2.27
C SER A 271 -12.12 -12.51 -0.86
N MET A 272 -11.04 -11.87 -0.44
CA MET A 272 -10.54 -11.89 0.94
C MET A 272 -10.88 -10.55 1.59
N MET A 273 -11.76 -10.54 2.62
CA MET A 273 -12.26 -9.29 3.21
C MET A 273 -12.22 -9.31 4.73
N ILE A 274 -11.79 -8.20 5.30
CA ILE A 274 -12.02 -7.84 6.71
C ILE A 274 -12.95 -6.65 6.72
N CYS A 275 -14.12 -6.81 7.33
CA CYS A 275 -15.11 -5.75 7.47
C CYS A 275 -15.29 -5.42 8.94
N ARG A 276 -15.00 -4.17 9.33
CA ARG A 276 -15.12 -3.69 10.70
C ARG A 276 -16.04 -2.47 10.76
N ASN A 277 -16.91 -2.44 11.75
CA ASN A 277 -17.85 -1.35 11.98
C ASN A 277 -18.66 -1.00 10.72
N ILE A 278 -19.35 -2.00 10.17
CA ILE A 278 -20.23 -1.82 9.02
C ILE A 278 -21.63 -1.49 9.51
N ILE A 279 -22.23 -0.45 8.99
CA ILE A 279 -23.62 -0.06 9.21
C ILE A 279 -24.41 -0.27 7.93
N CYS A 280 -25.55 -0.96 8.02
CA CYS A 280 -26.45 -1.17 6.90
C CYS A 280 -27.86 -0.67 7.23
N THR A 281 -28.41 0.19 6.38
CA THR A 281 -29.76 0.73 6.54
C THR A 281 -30.55 0.52 5.24
N ASP A 282 -31.73 -0.08 5.34
CA ASP A 282 -32.62 -0.36 4.19
C ASP A 282 -31.94 -1.20 3.09
N ILE A 283 -31.29 -2.29 3.49
CA ILE A 283 -30.62 -3.23 2.59
C ILE A 283 -31.18 -4.64 2.81
N PRO A 284 -31.70 -5.32 1.76
CA PRO A 284 -32.32 -6.63 1.92
C PRO A 284 -31.30 -7.76 2.20
N VAL A 285 -30.09 -7.67 1.68
CA VAL A 285 -29.01 -8.65 1.85
C VAL A 285 -27.70 -7.95 2.15
N PHE A 286 -26.99 -8.40 3.19
CA PHE A 286 -25.68 -7.83 3.51
C PHE A 286 -24.64 -8.22 2.46
N CYS A 287 -24.47 -9.52 2.20
CA CYS A 287 -23.45 -10.00 1.28
C CYS A 287 -23.98 -11.13 0.40
N PHE A 288 -23.77 -10.99 -0.90
CA PHE A 288 -24.06 -12.00 -1.91
C PHE A 288 -22.76 -12.70 -2.31
N LEU A 289 -22.71 -14.05 -2.16
CA LEU A 289 -21.52 -14.87 -2.39
C LEU A 289 -20.33 -14.36 -1.55
N PRO A 290 -20.33 -14.60 -0.24
CA PRO A 290 -19.27 -14.15 0.64
C PRO A 290 -17.91 -14.62 0.13
N GLY A 291 -16.89 -13.85 0.47
CA GLY A 291 -15.52 -14.12 0.04
C GLY A 291 -15.02 -15.50 0.43
N MET A 292 -13.95 -15.93 -0.21
CA MET A 292 -13.25 -17.18 0.10
C MET A 292 -12.81 -17.22 1.58
N ILE A 293 -12.36 -16.08 2.11
CA ILE A 293 -12.00 -15.88 3.51
C ILE A 293 -12.52 -14.50 3.93
N GLY A 294 -13.25 -14.41 5.05
CA GLY A 294 -13.79 -13.14 5.49
C GLY A 294 -13.92 -13.05 7.02
N ARG A 295 -13.70 -11.85 7.54
CA ARG A 295 -14.04 -11.46 8.89
C ARG A 295 -14.96 -10.24 8.82
N TYR A 296 -16.11 -10.31 9.48
CA TYR A 296 -17.15 -9.29 9.38
C TYR A 296 -17.63 -8.87 10.77
N ASP A 297 -17.36 -7.64 11.17
CA ASP A 297 -17.88 -7.01 12.38
C ASP A 297 -18.98 -6.03 11.97
N CYS A 298 -20.23 -6.34 12.30
CA CYS A 298 -21.39 -5.57 11.88
C CYS A 298 -22.06 -4.90 13.08
N ALA A 299 -22.15 -3.59 13.03
CA ALA A 299 -22.72 -2.81 14.12
C ALA A 299 -24.26 -2.68 13.97
N GLY A 300 -24.99 -3.14 14.98
CA GLY A 300 -26.43 -2.90 15.09
C GLY A 300 -27.34 -3.73 14.17
N PHE A 301 -26.82 -4.71 13.43
CA PHE A 301 -27.63 -5.61 12.64
C PHE A 301 -27.01 -7.01 12.57
N THR A 302 -27.82 -8.02 12.27
CA THR A 302 -27.34 -9.39 12.02
C THR A 302 -27.04 -9.55 10.53
N PRO A 303 -25.79 -9.79 10.13
CA PRO A 303 -25.44 -9.95 8.73
C PRO A 303 -26.09 -11.21 8.14
N ASN A 304 -26.66 -11.10 6.96
CA ASN A 304 -27.17 -12.22 6.19
C ASN A 304 -26.32 -12.41 4.93
N PHE A 305 -26.03 -13.67 4.63
CA PHE A 305 -25.21 -14.08 3.51
C PHE A 305 -26.03 -14.99 2.60
N ILE A 306 -25.98 -14.77 1.29
CA ILE A 306 -26.62 -15.62 0.30
C ILE A 306 -25.59 -16.09 -0.71
N GLY A 307 -25.52 -17.41 -0.95
CA GLY A 307 -24.64 -18.04 -1.94
C GLY A 307 -23.97 -19.29 -1.42
N ASP A 308 -23.09 -19.86 -2.22
CA ASP A 308 -22.33 -21.06 -1.85
C ASP A 308 -21.13 -20.65 -0.96
N ASN A 309 -21.18 -21.12 0.28
CA ASN A 309 -20.12 -20.89 1.28
C ASN A 309 -19.18 -22.09 1.42
N SER A 310 -19.24 -23.08 0.53
CA SER A 310 -18.55 -24.36 0.70
C SER A 310 -17.01 -24.24 0.81
N GLY A 311 -16.43 -23.12 0.35
CA GLY A 311 -15.01 -22.81 0.49
C GLY A 311 -14.69 -21.61 1.41
N ALA A 312 -15.70 -20.96 1.99
CA ALA A 312 -15.49 -19.73 2.76
C ALA A 312 -15.16 -20.00 4.23
N LEU A 313 -14.10 -19.40 4.72
CA LEU A 313 -13.84 -19.22 6.13
C LEU A 313 -14.53 -17.92 6.58
N LEU A 314 -15.72 -18.05 7.14
CA LEU A 314 -16.44 -16.92 7.71
C LEU A 314 -16.14 -16.83 9.19
N HIS A 315 -15.58 -15.73 9.62
CA HIS A 315 -15.49 -15.35 11.02
C HIS A 315 -16.38 -14.12 11.23
N ILE A 316 -17.52 -14.32 11.91
CA ILE A 316 -18.48 -13.26 12.21
C ILE A 316 -18.30 -12.95 13.70
N GLU A 317 -17.87 -11.75 14.03
CA GLU A 317 -17.80 -11.28 15.41
C GLU A 317 -18.99 -10.36 15.70
N ASN A 318 -19.74 -10.70 16.75
CA ASN A 318 -20.73 -9.81 17.36
C ASN A 318 -20.08 -9.04 18.50
N GLU A 319 -19.79 -7.79 18.28
CA GLU A 319 -19.56 -6.63 19.17
C GLU A 319 -18.77 -6.77 20.49
N LYS A 320 -18.41 -7.90 21.03
CA LYS A 320 -17.93 -7.97 22.42
C LYS A 320 -16.60 -8.65 22.69
N ASP A 321 -15.99 -9.25 21.71
CA ASP A 321 -14.67 -9.82 21.93
C ASP A 321 -13.60 -8.76 21.69
N ASP A 322 -12.68 -8.64 22.65
CA ASP A 322 -11.51 -7.77 22.69
C ASP A 322 -10.88 -7.49 21.32
N VAL A 323 -11.48 -6.58 20.55
CA VAL A 323 -10.84 -6.11 19.33
C VAL A 323 -9.64 -5.28 19.73
N LYS A 324 -8.50 -5.94 19.84
CA LYS A 324 -7.24 -5.32 20.26
C LYS A 324 -6.66 -4.38 19.20
N ILE A 325 -7.18 -4.45 17.97
CA ILE A 325 -6.70 -3.62 16.88
C ILE A 325 -7.30 -2.23 17.00
N LYS A 326 -6.46 -1.28 17.34
CA LYS A 326 -6.85 0.12 17.46
C LYS A 326 -7.04 0.75 16.07
N LYS A 327 -7.91 1.77 16.01
CA LYS A 327 -7.97 2.68 14.83
C LYS A 327 -6.63 3.37 14.66
N VAL A 328 -6.19 3.50 13.41
CA VAL A 328 -4.99 4.26 13.10
C VAL A 328 -5.20 5.73 13.48
N PRO A 329 -4.28 6.35 14.23
CA PRO A 329 -4.34 7.78 14.50
C PRO A 329 -4.41 8.60 13.20
N ARG A 330 -5.14 9.70 13.20
CA ARG A 330 -5.21 10.62 12.06
C ARG A 330 -4.24 11.76 12.23
N SER A 331 -3.55 12.11 11.15
CA SER A 331 -2.67 13.25 11.13
C SER A 331 -3.46 14.56 11.17
N ALA A 332 -3.14 15.42 12.12
CA ALA A 332 -3.72 16.76 12.25
C ALA A 332 -3.01 17.81 11.39
N LYS A 333 -2.13 17.41 10.47
CA LYS A 333 -1.30 18.33 9.67
C LYS A 333 -2.10 19.40 8.93
N PHE A 334 -3.32 19.07 8.49
CA PHE A 334 -4.19 20.00 7.77
C PHE A 334 -4.95 21.00 8.66
N GLU A 335 -4.89 20.85 9.96
CA GLU A 335 -5.49 21.81 10.89
C GLU A 335 -4.70 23.11 10.98
N ASN A 336 -3.38 23.06 10.74
CA ASN A 336 -2.49 24.20 10.76
C ASN A 336 -1.48 24.15 9.60
N THR A 337 -1.84 24.68 8.44
CA THR A 337 -0.96 24.72 7.28
C THR A 337 0.14 25.80 7.37
N ASP A 338 0.00 26.78 8.28
CA ASP A 338 1.08 27.75 8.55
C ASP A 338 2.26 27.11 9.31
N GLY A 339 2.03 25.94 9.88
CA GLY A 339 3.05 25.07 10.50
C GLY A 339 3.86 24.23 9.51
N TRP A 340 3.73 24.42 8.21
CA TRP A 340 4.41 23.64 7.18
C TRP A 340 5.63 24.37 6.61
N VAL A 341 6.68 23.59 6.31
CA VAL A 341 7.86 24.06 5.56
C VAL A 341 8.35 22.98 4.61
N CYS A 342 9.01 23.39 3.52
CA CYS A 342 9.67 22.48 2.60
C CYS A 342 11.16 22.41 2.90
N VAL A 343 11.77 21.22 2.81
CA VAL A 343 13.22 21.06 3.00
C VAL A 343 14.04 21.87 1.98
N ASP A 344 13.49 22.11 0.79
CA ASP A 344 14.10 22.92 -0.27
C ASP A 344 14.35 24.37 0.19
N ASP A 345 13.45 24.93 1.02
CA ASP A 345 13.57 26.28 1.56
C ASP A 345 14.77 26.42 2.53
N PHE A 346 15.31 25.30 3.01
CA PHE A 346 16.48 25.23 3.88
C PHE A 346 17.78 24.85 3.13
N GLY A 347 17.69 24.76 1.79
CA GLY A 347 18.82 24.49 0.93
C GLY A 347 19.01 23.02 0.55
N ALA A 348 18.01 22.17 0.74
CA ALA A 348 18.06 20.82 0.19
C ALA A 348 17.93 20.87 -1.34
N VAL A 349 18.76 20.08 -2.02
CA VAL A 349 18.80 20.02 -3.49
C VAL A 349 18.40 18.61 -3.91
N ALA A 350 17.26 18.50 -4.57
CA ALA A 350 16.64 17.21 -4.93
C ALA A 350 17.26 16.57 -6.19
N ASP A 351 18.59 16.55 -6.29
CA ASP A 351 19.35 16.05 -7.46
C ASP A 351 19.91 14.62 -7.27
N GLY A 352 19.69 14.02 -6.10
CA GLY A 352 20.21 12.70 -5.73
C GLY A 352 21.73 12.64 -5.51
N LYS A 353 22.46 13.74 -5.66
CA LYS A 353 23.93 13.83 -5.60
C LYS A 353 24.42 14.70 -4.46
N THR A 354 23.79 15.85 -4.27
CA THR A 354 24.11 16.80 -3.21
C THR A 354 23.69 16.28 -1.85
N ASP A 355 24.60 16.28 -0.86
CA ASP A 355 24.26 15.90 0.51
C ASP A 355 23.26 16.88 1.11
N CYS A 356 22.05 16.42 1.38
CA CYS A 356 20.95 17.18 1.95
C CYS A 356 20.83 17.05 3.47
N THR A 357 21.70 16.28 4.13
CA THR A 357 21.60 15.98 5.56
C THR A 357 21.42 17.23 6.42
N ILE A 358 22.28 18.23 6.22
CA ILE A 358 22.26 19.47 7.03
C ILE A 358 21.02 20.31 6.71
N ALA A 359 20.63 20.40 5.44
CA ALA A 359 19.46 21.16 5.01
C ALA A 359 18.17 20.57 5.60
N ILE A 360 18.02 19.25 5.50
CA ILE A 360 16.86 18.55 6.08
C ILE A 360 16.86 18.69 7.61
N GLN A 361 18.02 18.55 8.28
CA GLN A 361 18.08 18.74 9.74
C GLN A 361 17.71 20.17 10.16
N ARG A 362 18.06 21.20 9.37
CA ARG A 362 17.65 22.59 9.62
C ARG A 362 16.14 22.76 9.48
N ALA A 363 15.53 22.15 8.47
CA ALA A 363 14.07 22.17 8.31
C ALA A 363 13.37 21.54 9.52
N LEU A 364 13.83 20.38 9.98
CA LEU A 364 13.31 19.72 11.18
C LEU A 364 13.49 20.56 12.45
N ASN A 365 14.58 21.29 12.56
CA ASN A 365 14.87 22.16 13.72
C ASN A 365 14.22 23.56 13.61
N SER A 366 13.41 23.82 12.58
CA SER A 366 12.77 25.14 12.37
C SER A 366 11.68 25.47 13.39
N GLY A 367 11.27 24.51 14.22
CA GLY A 367 10.14 24.64 15.14
C GLY A 367 8.76 24.48 14.46
N LYS A 368 8.74 24.11 13.19
CA LYS A 368 7.51 23.80 12.45
C LYS A 368 7.10 22.35 12.67
N GLU A 369 5.81 22.11 12.65
CA GLU A 369 5.23 20.81 12.99
C GLU A 369 5.19 19.82 11.80
N THR A 370 5.11 20.33 10.56
CA THR A 370 5.01 19.53 9.35
C THR A 370 6.13 19.88 8.38
N ILE A 371 6.89 18.86 8.00
CA ILE A 371 8.01 18.97 7.07
C ILE A 371 7.64 18.31 5.76
N LEU A 372 7.77 19.03 4.65
CA LEU A 372 7.54 18.54 3.31
C LEU A 372 8.83 18.28 2.56
N PHE A 373 8.81 17.26 1.72
CA PHE A 373 9.79 17.09 0.67
C PHE A 373 9.23 17.57 -0.67
N GLY A 374 10.07 18.22 -1.46
CA GLY A 374 9.75 18.55 -2.85
C GLY A 374 9.89 17.32 -3.77
N PRO A 375 9.58 17.47 -5.06
CA PRO A 375 9.78 16.40 -6.04
C PRO A 375 11.26 16.18 -6.31
N GLY A 376 11.68 14.92 -6.38
CA GLY A 376 13.05 14.52 -6.74
C GLY A 376 13.72 13.63 -5.71
N SER A 377 15.03 13.67 -5.63
CA SER A 377 15.86 12.75 -4.86
C SER A 377 16.78 13.47 -3.89
N TYR A 378 16.73 13.03 -2.64
CA TYR A 378 17.49 13.68 -1.57
C TYR A 378 18.52 12.72 -1.00
N LYS A 379 19.81 13.05 -1.17
CA LYS A 379 20.91 12.26 -0.65
C LYS A 379 21.14 12.56 0.83
N ILE A 380 21.28 11.50 1.64
CA ILE A 380 21.48 11.56 3.09
C ILE A 380 22.77 10.83 3.45
N GLU A 381 23.76 11.56 3.99
CA GLU A 381 25.07 11.02 4.36
C GLU A 381 25.19 10.69 5.86
N LYS A 382 24.35 11.27 6.72
CA LYS A 382 24.36 11.06 8.17
C LYS A 382 22.95 10.93 8.71
N THR A 383 22.80 10.22 9.82
CA THR A 383 21.51 10.09 10.50
C THR A 383 20.92 11.45 10.86
N ILE A 384 19.70 11.68 10.46
CA ILE A 384 18.89 12.86 10.73
C ILE A 384 18.06 12.60 11.98
N LYS A 385 18.13 13.49 12.97
CA LYS A 385 17.37 13.39 14.22
C LYS A 385 16.02 14.08 14.08
N ILE A 386 14.94 13.40 14.44
CA ILE A 386 13.59 13.94 14.41
C ILE A 386 13.22 14.49 15.79
N PRO A 387 13.12 15.84 15.96
CA PRO A 387 12.78 16.43 17.24
C PRO A 387 11.29 16.24 17.60
N ALA A 388 10.96 16.35 18.88
CA ALA A 388 9.61 16.20 19.41
C ALA A 388 8.59 17.19 18.83
N THR A 389 9.06 18.37 18.40
CA THR A 389 8.24 19.41 17.77
C THR A 389 7.67 19.00 16.41
N VAL A 390 8.36 18.13 15.67
CA VAL A 390 7.90 17.66 14.36
C VAL A 390 6.83 16.59 14.56
N LYS A 391 5.62 16.87 14.10
CA LYS A 391 4.47 15.93 14.17
C LYS A 391 4.33 15.11 12.90
N ALA A 392 4.72 15.64 11.74
CA ALA A 392 4.63 14.92 10.49
C ALA A 392 5.80 15.23 9.55
N ILE A 393 6.26 14.20 8.85
CA ILE A 393 7.08 14.33 7.64
C ILE A 393 6.25 13.75 6.49
N ASP A 394 5.90 14.59 5.53
CA ASP A 394 5.24 14.18 4.30
C ASP A 394 6.27 14.17 3.17
N PHE A 395 6.70 13.00 2.78
CA PHE A 395 7.73 12.83 1.76
C PHE A 395 7.22 13.07 0.34
N ARG A 396 5.91 13.14 0.14
CA ARG A 396 5.30 13.35 -1.18
C ARG A 396 5.88 12.45 -2.27
N TYR A 397 6.25 11.22 -1.89
CA TYR A 397 6.91 10.23 -2.75
C TYR A 397 8.25 10.70 -3.33
N ALA A 398 8.93 11.62 -2.65
CA ALA A 398 10.33 11.91 -2.92
C ALA A 398 11.19 10.67 -2.67
N CYS A 399 12.25 10.53 -3.43
CA CYS A 399 13.21 9.45 -3.26
C CYS A 399 14.28 9.84 -2.23
N LEU A 400 14.59 8.92 -1.33
CA LEU A 400 15.72 9.04 -0.41
C LEU A 400 16.91 8.25 -0.94
N VAL A 401 18.06 8.88 -1.05
CA VAL A 401 19.29 8.30 -1.57
C VAL A 401 20.28 8.11 -0.43
N PRO A 402 20.83 6.91 -0.24
CA PRO A 402 21.82 6.68 0.81
C PRO A 402 23.16 7.29 0.45
N GLY A 403 23.81 7.87 1.44
CA GLY A 403 25.23 8.17 1.38
C GLY A 403 26.10 6.95 1.63
N LEU A 404 27.42 7.11 1.43
CA LEU A 404 28.36 6.01 1.58
C LEU A 404 28.34 5.42 3.00
N SER A 405 28.29 6.24 4.02
CA SER A 405 28.27 5.80 5.44
C SER A 405 27.10 4.89 5.79
N LEU A 406 25.92 5.09 5.15
CA LEU A 406 24.78 4.18 5.26
C LEU A 406 25.04 2.86 4.52
N ILE A 407 25.59 2.94 3.32
CA ILE A 407 25.83 1.78 2.46
C ILE A 407 26.83 0.82 3.10
N ILE A 408 27.89 1.35 3.71
CA ILE A 408 28.94 0.55 4.37
C ILE A 408 28.64 0.23 5.83
N GLY A 409 27.50 0.67 6.36
CA GLY A 409 27.06 0.35 7.72
C GLY A 409 27.76 1.12 8.84
N GLU A 410 28.42 2.25 8.54
CA GLU A 410 28.96 3.15 9.57
C GLU A 410 27.86 3.83 10.38
N ILE A 411 26.70 4.06 9.77
CA ILE A 411 25.49 4.55 10.44
C ILE A 411 24.33 3.59 10.21
N GLU A 412 23.45 3.43 11.22
CA GLU A 412 22.43 2.39 11.24
C GLU A 412 21.16 2.75 10.47
N SER A 413 20.82 4.05 10.35
CA SER A 413 19.57 4.51 9.75
C SER A 413 19.67 5.92 9.19
N MET A 414 18.78 6.24 8.26
CA MET A 414 18.65 7.61 7.73
C MET A 414 18.04 8.56 8.74
N PHE A 415 17.01 8.12 9.47
CA PHE A 415 16.29 8.92 10.45
C PHE A 415 16.30 8.25 11.81
N ASP A 416 16.37 9.06 12.87
CA ASP A 416 16.19 8.61 14.25
C ASP A 416 15.08 9.42 14.93
N ILE A 417 14.02 8.71 15.34
CA ILE A 417 12.91 9.26 16.13
C ILE A 417 13.34 9.19 17.59
N CYS A 418 14.14 10.17 18.01
CA CYS A 418 14.94 10.09 19.23
C CYS A 418 14.39 10.88 20.43
N GLU A 419 13.35 11.69 20.26
CA GLU A 419 12.81 12.50 21.34
C GLU A 419 11.43 12.01 21.76
N ASP A 420 11.21 11.84 23.06
CA ASP A 420 9.93 11.52 23.67
C ASP A 420 8.93 12.65 23.44
N SER A 421 7.68 12.30 23.16
CA SER A 421 6.57 13.23 23.02
C SER A 421 5.23 12.49 23.18
N ASP A 422 4.26 13.17 23.78
CA ASP A 422 2.87 12.67 23.81
C ASP A 422 2.17 12.81 22.45
N SER A 423 2.72 13.62 21.53
CA SER A 423 2.20 13.77 20.19
C SER A 423 2.64 12.61 19.29
N THR A 424 1.72 12.05 18.54
CA THR A 424 2.03 11.05 17.52
C THR A 424 2.90 11.65 16.41
N PHE A 425 3.89 10.89 15.95
CA PHE A 425 4.68 11.22 14.77
C PHE A 425 4.16 10.46 13.55
N PHE A 426 4.03 11.16 12.42
CA PHE A 426 3.58 10.60 11.15
C PHE A 426 4.70 10.68 10.12
N ALA A 427 5.02 9.55 9.49
CA ALA A 427 5.83 9.47 8.28
C ALA A 427 4.93 9.02 7.14
N GLU A 428 4.69 9.90 6.17
CA GLU A 428 3.68 9.67 5.15
C GLU A 428 4.23 9.81 3.74
N HIS A 429 3.65 9.05 2.79
CA HIS A 429 3.94 9.12 1.35
C HIS A 429 5.44 8.99 1.04
N LEU A 430 6.11 8.04 1.67
CA LEU A 430 7.49 7.72 1.33
C LEU A 430 7.49 6.70 0.20
N SER A 431 8.12 7.06 -0.89
CA SER A 431 8.42 6.14 -1.98
C SER A 431 9.91 5.96 -2.13
N PHE A 432 10.22 4.88 -2.77
CA PHE A 432 11.57 4.55 -3.10
C PHE A 432 11.69 4.25 -4.58
N SER A 433 12.66 4.86 -5.24
CA SER A 433 12.96 4.45 -6.60
C SER A 433 13.62 3.08 -6.56
N GLU A 434 13.15 2.19 -7.42
CA GLU A 434 13.71 0.84 -7.59
C GLU A 434 15.24 0.85 -7.85
N VAL A 435 15.77 2.02 -8.20
CA VAL A 435 17.19 2.24 -8.51
C VAL A 435 18.10 2.27 -7.28
N CYS A 436 17.54 2.51 -6.10
CA CYS A 436 18.32 2.64 -4.86
C CYS A 436 18.01 1.52 -3.83
N ALA A 437 17.41 0.41 -4.23
CA ALA A 437 17.19 -0.72 -3.32
C ALA A 437 18.50 -1.09 -2.63
N GLY A 438 18.53 -1.00 -1.33
CA GLY A 438 19.74 -1.15 -0.54
C GLY A 438 19.49 -1.87 0.77
N PHE A 439 20.56 -2.15 1.48
CA PHE A 439 20.55 -2.92 2.71
C PHE A 439 20.54 -2.03 3.97
N TYR A 440 20.21 -0.77 3.83
CA TYR A 440 20.21 0.21 4.92
C TYR A 440 18.79 0.43 5.45
N ARG A 441 18.69 0.74 6.71
CA ARG A 441 17.43 0.99 7.40
C ARG A 441 17.03 2.47 7.26
N ILE A 442 15.74 2.71 7.15
CA ILE A 442 15.23 4.08 7.02
C ILE A 442 15.01 4.72 8.39
N PHE A 443 14.22 4.09 9.26
CA PHE A 443 13.87 4.64 10.56
C PHE A 443 14.39 3.79 11.70
N ARG A 444 15.14 4.43 12.58
CA ARG A 444 15.40 4.00 13.94
C ARG A 444 14.41 4.68 14.87
N HIS A 445 13.80 3.93 15.77
CA HIS A 445 12.91 4.48 16.78
C HIS A 445 13.56 4.29 18.16
N SER A 446 14.06 5.39 18.73
CA SER A 446 14.78 5.41 20.00
C SER A 446 14.09 6.26 21.08
N SER A 447 12.77 6.43 20.96
CA SER A 447 11.90 7.15 21.89
C SER A 447 10.62 6.37 22.21
N LYS A 448 9.84 6.82 23.20
CA LYS A 448 8.54 6.23 23.55
C LYS A 448 7.36 6.82 22.77
N ARG A 449 7.65 7.65 21.79
CA ARG A 449 6.66 8.33 20.99
C ARG A 449 5.83 7.33 20.16
N THR A 450 4.52 7.56 20.02
CA THR A 450 3.70 6.81 19.06
C THR A 450 4.07 7.20 17.63
N VAL A 451 4.22 6.21 16.74
CA VAL A 451 4.63 6.42 15.34
C VAL A 451 3.60 5.81 14.39
N VAL A 452 3.29 6.54 13.32
CA VAL A 452 2.45 6.07 12.21
C VAL A 452 3.22 6.17 10.90
N PHE A 453 3.40 5.05 10.23
CA PHE A 453 3.84 4.98 8.84
C PHE A 453 2.62 4.81 7.96
N LYS A 454 2.38 5.74 7.04
CA LYS A 454 1.19 5.73 6.18
C LYS A 454 1.55 5.93 4.71
N ASP A 455 0.94 5.11 3.84
CA ASP A 455 1.16 5.17 2.38
C ASP A 455 2.65 5.07 2.02
N ILE A 456 3.31 4.07 2.56
CA ILE A 456 4.74 3.80 2.31
C ILE A 456 4.88 2.78 1.19
N SER A 457 5.73 3.07 0.20
CA SER A 457 6.07 2.13 -0.88
C SER A 457 7.57 2.09 -1.09
N MET A 458 8.23 1.03 -0.61
CA MET A 458 9.69 0.98 -0.64
C MET A 458 10.28 -0.43 -0.70
N LEU A 459 11.54 -0.50 -1.11
CA LEU A 459 12.33 -1.73 -1.22
C LEU A 459 13.54 -1.72 -0.27
N ASN A 460 13.34 -1.34 0.98
CA ASN A 460 14.38 -1.34 2.02
C ASN A 460 13.79 -1.68 3.38
N PRO A 461 14.59 -2.15 4.33
CA PRO A 461 14.19 -2.26 5.72
C PRO A 461 13.69 -0.91 6.24
N LEU A 462 12.41 -0.85 6.60
CA LEU A 462 11.77 0.41 6.98
C LEU A 462 12.08 0.79 8.42
N TYR A 463 11.99 -0.17 9.34
CA TYR A 463 11.82 0.17 10.74
C TYR A 463 12.50 -0.80 11.69
N PHE A 464 13.13 -0.26 12.73
CA PHE A 464 13.50 -0.97 13.94
C PHE A 464 13.48 -0.03 15.14
N ASN A 465 13.28 -0.59 16.35
CA ASN A 465 13.33 0.18 17.59
C ASN A 465 14.43 -0.29 18.52
N THR A 466 14.85 0.62 19.40
CA THR A 466 15.86 0.38 20.44
C THR A 466 15.32 0.59 21.86
N ILE A 467 14.08 1.07 22.00
CA ILE A 467 13.38 1.32 23.27
C ILE A 467 12.05 0.60 23.23
N CYS A 468 11.67 -0.04 24.34
CA CYS A 468 10.41 -0.75 24.50
C CYS A 468 9.27 0.17 24.93
N GLY A 469 8.01 -0.29 24.73
CA GLY A 469 6.81 0.30 25.33
C GLY A 469 6.11 1.37 24.48
N SER A 470 6.51 1.60 23.23
CA SER A 470 5.81 2.49 22.29
C SER A 470 4.78 1.75 21.44
N GLU A 471 3.87 2.51 20.84
CA GLU A 471 2.92 2.03 19.82
C GLU A 471 3.39 2.44 18.43
N VAL A 472 3.28 1.52 17.47
CA VAL A 472 3.66 1.76 16.07
C VAL A 472 2.55 1.26 15.15
N TYR A 473 2.22 2.06 14.15
CA TYR A 473 1.19 1.76 13.15
C TYR A 473 1.82 1.72 11.75
N PHE A 474 1.50 0.67 11.00
CA PHE A 474 1.79 0.56 9.57
C PHE A 474 0.46 0.55 8.82
N ASP A 475 0.12 1.63 8.15
CA ASP A 475 -1.16 1.84 7.47
C ASP A 475 -0.94 1.96 5.97
N ASN A 476 -1.40 0.97 5.22
CA ASN A 476 -1.25 0.91 3.77
C ASN A 476 0.22 0.97 3.34
N CYS A 477 1.03 0.01 3.81
CA CYS A 477 2.47 -0.01 3.57
C CYS A 477 2.88 -1.20 2.70
N PHE A 478 3.57 -0.91 1.59
CA PHE A 478 4.32 -1.86 0.80
C PHE A 478 5.80 -1.73 1.13
N ILE A 479 6.40 -2.81 1.63
CA ILE A 479 7.80 -2.85 2.03
C ILE A 479 8.42 -4.10 1.38
N GLY A 480 9.47 -3.94 0.59
CA GLY A 480 10.17 -5.06 0.00
C GLY A 480 11.65 -5.05 0.33
N THR A 481 12.32 -6.12 -0.02
CA THR A 481 13.78 -6.16 -0.05
C THR A 481 14.25 -6.70 -1.39
N SER A 482 15.48 -6.41 -1.79
CA SER A 482 16.00 -6.94 -3.03
C SER A 482 16.33 -8.43 -2.90
N HIS A 483 16.10 -9.21 -3.94
CA HIS A 483 16.39 -10.66 -4.00
C HIS A 483 17.87 -11.04 -3.79
N TYR A 484 18.77 -10.08 -3.78
CA TYR A 484 20.21 -10.29 -3.81
C TYR A 484 20.87 -10.26 -2.44
N SER A 485 20.10 -10.52 -1.37
CA SER A 485 20.52 -10.30 0.01
C SER A 485 21.71 -11.10 0.52
N GLN A 486 22.03 -12.23 -0.09
CA GLN A 486 23.11 -13.10 0.43
C GLN A 486 24.36 -13.19 -0.45
N ASP A 487 24.25 -12.91 -1.74
CA ASP A 487 25.35 -13.06 -2.69
C ASP A 487 25.75 -11.75 -3.38
N ALA A 488 25.00 -10.66 -3.15
CA ALA A 488 25.31 -9.35 -3.71
C ALA A 488 26.36 -8.66 -2.84
N ILE A 489 27.57 -8.79 -3.21
CA ILE A 489 28.67 -8.00 -2.67
C ILE A 489 28.69 -6.69 -3.42
N LEU A 490 28.33 -5.59 -2.71
CA LEU A 490 28.51 -4.24 -3.24
C LEU A 490 30.01 -3.93 -3.27
N HIS A 491 30.62 -4.10 -4.43
CA HIS A 491 31.98 -3.65 -4.67
C HIS A 491 31.95 -2.22 -5.22
N ARG A 492 32.08 -1.26 -4.35
CA ARG A 492 32.57 0.06 -4.72
C ARG A 492 33.84 0.31 -3.95
N ASP A 493 34.96 0.43 -4.64
CA ASP A 493 36.29 0.73 -4.05
C ASP A 493 36.80 -0.30 -3.02
N GLY A 494 36.43 -1.58 -3.18
CA GLY A 494 36.93 -2.67 -2.34
C GLY A 494 36.22 -2.85 -1.00
N TYR A 495 35.05 -2.23 -0.79
CA TYR A 495 34.25 -2.40 0.43
C TYR A 495 33.21 -3.50 0.29
N VAL A 496 33.17 -4.37 1.30
CA VAL A 496 32.12 -5.38 1.48
C VAL A 496 31.17 -4.88 2.56
N PRO A 497 29.86 -4.71 2.29
CA PRO A 497 28.92 -4.30 3.33
C PRO A 497 28.86 -5.34 4.45
N VAL A 498 29.10 -4.93 5.69
CA VAL A 498 29.16 -5.83 6.85
C VAL A 498 27.78 -6.27 7.33
N PHE A 499 26.68 -5.63 6.89
CA PHE A 499 25.33 -5.87 7.39
C PHE A 499 24.29 -6.02 6.30
N CYS A 500 24.11 -7.24 5.79
CA CYS A 500 22.91 -7.63 5.06
C CYS A 500 21.84 -8.13 6.05
N ARG A 501 21.27 -7.28 6.89
CA ARG A 501 20.05 -7.64 7.62
C ARG A 501 18.86 -7.28 6.76
N THR A 502 18.15 -8.32 6.35
CA THR A 502 17.01 -8.23 5.41
C THR A 502 15.67 -8.28 6.12
N ILE A 503 15.56 -7.73 7.33
CA ILE A 503 14.30 -7.71 8.07
C ILE A 503 13.65 -6.34 7.85
N PRO A 504 12.53 -6.27 7.10
CA PRO A 504 11.81 -5.03 6.83
C PRO A 504 11.29 -4.31 8.07
N ILE A 505 10.78 -5.08 9.04
CA ILE A 505 10.24 -4.56 10.29
C ILE A 505 10.80 -5.38 11.46
N GLU A 506 11.52 -4.73 12.37
CA GLU A 506 11.99 -5.33 13.61
C GLU A 506 11.30 -4.62 14.80
N ALA A 507 10.52 -5.37 15.58
CA ALA A 507 9.81 -4.85 16.75
C ALA A 507 10.29 -5.52 18.05
N HIS A 508 10.82 -4.71 18.96
CA HIS A 508 11.38 -5.15 20.24
C HIS A 508 10.61 -4.52 21.41
N GLY A 509 9.79 -5.32 22.10
CA GLY A 509 9.03 -4.89 23.29
C GLY A 509 8.00 -3.78 23.00
N GLN A 510 7.37 -3.78 21.84
CA GLN A 510 6.42 -2.76 21.40
C GLN A 510 5.01 -3.33 21.18
N THR A 511 4.04 -2.43 20.97
CA THR A 511 2.74 -2.78 20.38
C THR A 511 2.68 -2.28 18.94
N VAL A 512 2.48 -3.19 18.00
CA VAL A 512 2.48 -2.91 16.56
C VAL A 512 1.10 -3.18 15.99
N TYR A 513 0.59 -2.26 15.20
CA TYR A 513 -0.67 -2.38 14.47
C TYR A 513 -0.43 -2.25 12.96
N GLY A 514 -0.81 -3.27 12.19
CA GLY A 514 -0.74 -3.27 10.73
C GLY A 514 -2.13 -3.24 10.09
N LYS A 515 -2.32 -2.40 9.08
CA LYS A 515 -3.51 -2.32 8.26
C LYS A 515 -3.11 -2.33 6.79
N ASN A 516 -3.53 -3.35 6.04
CA ASN A 516 -3.14 -3.50 4.65
C ASN A 516 -1.61 -3.41 4.47
N LEU A 517 -0.92 -4.36 5.08
CA LEU A 517 0.54 -4.44 5.08
C LEU A 517 1.00 -5.47 4.06
N ASN A 518 1.81 -5.05 3.11
CA ASN A 518 2.44 -5.93 2.14
C ASN A 518 3.96 -5.91 2.34
N ILE A 519 4.54 -7.07 2.64
CA ILE A 519 6.00 -7.22 2.76
C ILE A 519 6.47 -8.29 1.78
N GLU A 520 7.52 -7.98 1.01
CA GLU A 520 7.99 -8.89 -0.03
C GLU A 520 9.50 -9.11 0.01
N ARG A 521 9.90 -10.37 -0.26
CA ARG A 521 11.25 -10.77 -0.66
C ARG A 521 12.32 -10.75 0.43
N ALA A 522 11.97 -10.70 1.71
CA ALA A 522 12.92 -10.79 2.80
C ALA A 522 13.13 -12.24 3.27
N ASP A 523 14.23 -12.51 3.96
CA ASP A 523 14.46 -13.81 4.63
C ASP A 523 13.54 -13.97 5.85
N ILE A 524 13.32 -12.88 6.58
CA ILE A 524 12.32 -12.73 7.64
C ILE A 524 11.61 -11.42 7.33
N GLU A 525 10.29 -11.48 7.08
CA GLU A 525 9.53 -10.29 6.72
C GLU A 525 9.29 -9.38 7.93
N LEU A 526 8.98 -10.00 9.09
CA LEU A 526 8.73 -9.29 10.34
C LEU A 526 9.30 -10.07 11.54
N LEU A 527 10.11 -9.39 12.35
CA LEU A 527 10.60 -9.89 13.62
C LEU A 527 9.76 -9.33 14.78
N ASN A 528 9.16 -10.26 15.56
CA ASN A 528 8.48 -9.97 16.80
C ASN A 528 9.32 -10.44 17.99
N ASP A 529 10.07 -9.55 18.61
CA ASP A 529 10.83 -9.82 19.82
C ASP A 529 10.12 -9.21 21.04
N ASN A 530 9.51 -10.04 21.85
CA ASN A 530 8.79 -9.63 23.06
C ASN A 530 7.73 -8.53 22.81
N SER A 531 7.13 -8.48 21.62
CA SER A 531 6.17 -7.45 21.20
C SER A 531 4.76 -8.01 21.10
N GLN A 532 3.77 -7.13 21.03
CA GLN A 532 2.38 -7.46 20.71
C GLN A 532 2.08 -6.93 19.30
N ILE A 533 1.80 -7.82 18.37
CA ILE A 533 1.59 -7.48 16.96
C ILE A 533 0.18 -7.87 16.53
N TYR A 534 -0.54 -6.92 15.93
CA TYR A 534 -1.91 -7.06 15.46
C TYR A 534 -1.97 -6.58 14.01
N ILE A 535 -2.28 -7.47 13.05
CA ILE A 535 -2.32 -7.13 11.63
C ILE A 535 -3.65 -7.53 11.03
N ASP A 536 -4.32 -6.56 10.38
CA ASP A 536 -5.45 -6.76 9.49
C ASP A 536 -5.00 -6.64 8.04
N GLY A 537 -5.12 -7.72 7.26
CA GLY A 537 -4.71 -7.75 5.85
C GLY A 537 -3.20 -7.74 5.68
N TYR A 538 -2.63 -8.94 5.55
CA TYR A 538 -1.19 -9.12 5.35
C TYR A 538 -0.96 -9.86 4.04
N LYS A 539 -0.27 -9.22 3.10
CA LYS A 539 0.19 -9.86 1.87
C LYS A 539 1.69 -10.06 1.91
N VAL A 540 2.14 -11.17 1.38
CA VAL A 540 3.57 -11.51 1.31
C VAL A 540 3.87 -12.19 -0.01
N GLU A 541 4.99 -11.81 -0.63
CA GLU A 541 5.54 -12.53 -1.77
C GLU A 541 7.05 -12.76 -1.55
N GLY A 542 7.47 -14.03 -1.51
CA GLY A 542 8.89 -14.30 -1.34
C GLY A 542 9.21 -15.68 -0.83
N PRO A 543 10.51 -15.96 -0.67
CA PRO A 543 11.00 -17.22 -0.16
C PRO A 543 11.12 -17.28 1.37
N GLY A 544 10.92 -16.15 2.05
CA GLY A 544 11.23 -16.00 3.46
C GLY A 544 10.14 -16.41 4.43
N MET A 545 10.41 -16.18 5.68
CA MET A 545 9.51 -16.39 6.79
C MET A 545 8.63 -15.15 6.98
N LEU A 546 7.32 -15.33 7.06
CA LEU A 546 6.39 -14.22 7.24
C LEU A 546 6.61 -13.52 8.57
N ILE A 547 6.66 -14.31 9.65
CA ILE A 547 6.86 -13.77 11.00
C ILE A 547 7.74 -14.72 11.81
N GLN A 548 8.78 -14.17 12.40
CA GLN A 548 9.53 -14.81 13.46
C GLN A 548 9.15 -14.16 14.81
N SER A 549 8.62 -14.94 15.75
CA SER A 549 8.28 -14.49 17.10
C SER A 549 9.18 -15.13 18.12
N ILE A 550 9.82 -14.31 18.97
CA ILE A 550 10.77 -14.74 19.99
C ILE A 550 10.46 -14.05 21.33
N ASN A 551 10.96 -14.59 22.44
CA ASN A 551 10.99 -13.94 23.75
C ASN A 551 9.62 -13.47 24.26
N ASN A 552 8.60 -14.33 24.25
CA ASN A 552 7.22 -14.03 24.61
C ASN A 552 6.46 -13.11 23.64
N GLY A 553 6.89 -13.01 22.41
CA GLY A 553 6.16 -12.28 21.36
C GLY A 553 4.75 -12.83 21.17
N LYS A 554 3.78 -11.92 21.02
CA LYS A 554 2.38 -12.27 20.72
C LYS A 554 1.99 -11.69 19.38
N THR A 555 1.42 -12.51 18.50
CA THR A 555 0.99 -12.08 17.17
C THR A 555 -0.45 -12.49 16.93
N GLU A 556 -1.29 -11.57 16.51
CA GLU A 556 -2.61 -11.83 15.94
C GLU A 556 -2.63 -11.36 14.50
N LEU A 557 -2.89 -12.27 13.57
CA LEU A 557 -2.90 -12.03 12.15
C LEU A 557 -4.27 -12.37 11.57
N ASN A 558 -4.98 -11.35 11.12
CA ASN A 558 -6.29 -11.49 10.51
C ASN A 558 -6.15 -11.37 9.00
N LEU A 559 -6.44 -12.43 8.30
CA LEU A 559 -6.33 -12.61 6.86
C LEU A 559 -4.92 -12.29 6.31
N PHE A 560 -4.26 -13.33 5.87
CA PHE A 560 -3.03 -13.16 5.11
C PHE A 560 -3.09 -13.87 3.76
N ASN A 561 -2.38 -13.33 2.78
CA ASN A 561 -2.18 -13.91 1.47
C ASN A 561 -0.68 -14.04 1.19
N ALA A 562 -0.20 -15.24 1.02
CA ALA A 562 1.21 -15.50 0.79
C ALA A 562 1.44 -16.21 -0.55
N ALA A 563 2.13 -15.55 -1.46
CA ALA A 563 2.76 -16.18 -2.62
C ALA A 563 4.17 -16.64 -2.21
N TRP A 564 4.28 -17.88 -1.73
CA TRP A 564 5.48 -18.36 -1.08
C TRP A 564 6.32 -19.28 -1.96
N TRP A 565 7.62 -18.96 -2.09
CA TRP A 565 8.59 -19.70 -2.91
C TRP A 565 9.67 -20.42 -2.08
N GLY A 566 9.46 -20.54 -0.77
CA GLY A 566 10.44 -20.91 0.26
C GLY A 566 11.09 -22.28 0.19
N ASN A 567 11.00 -22.97 -0.93
CA ASN A 567 11.46 -24.36 -1.09
C ASN A 567 12.96 -24.52 -1.24
N LYS A 568 13.73 -23.45 -1.24
CA LYS A 568 15.19 -23.55 -1.42
C LYS A 568 15.91 -24.00 -0.15
N LYS A 569 15.26 -23.88 1.02
CA LYS A 569 15.83 -24.31 2.31
C LYS A 569 14.82 -25.22 3.03
N PRO A 570 15.17 -26.47 3.36
CA PRO A 570 14.24 -27.43 4.00
C PRO A 570 13.71 -26.97 5.37
N ASP A 571 14.33 -25.98 5.98
CA ASP A 571 13.99 -25.47 7.31
C ASP A 571 13.16 -24.20 7.30
N ASN A 572 12.82 -23.65 6.12
CA ASN A 572 11.96 -22.47 6.04
C ASN A 572 10.51 -22.83 6.36
N ALA A 573 9.91 -22.11 7.29
CA ALA A 573 8.50 -22.15 7.64
C ALA A 573 7.87 -20.79 7.39
N LEU A 574 6.54 -20.73 7.22
CA LEU A 574 5.82 -19.45 7.16
C LEU A 574 5.96 -18.68 8.48
N PHE A 575 5.90 -19.39 9.60
CA PHE A 575 6.00 -18.80 10.93
C PHE A 575 6.98 -19.59 11.80
N SER A 576 7.76 -18.90 12.62
CA SER A 576 8.64 -19.50 13.63
C SER A 576 8.37 -18.89 15.01
N LEU A 577 8.12 -19.74 16.00
CA LEU A 577 7.77 -19.34 17.35
C LEU A 577 8.80 -19.90 18.34
N HIS A 578 9.41 -19.02 19.13
CA HIS A 578 10.30 -19.37 20.22
C HIS A 578 9.77 -18.74 21.51
N ASN A 579 9.23 -19.55 22.43
CA ASN A 579 8.56 -19.06 23.65
C ASN A 579 7.59 -17.92 23.31
N SER A 580 6.67 -18.15 22.37
CA SER A 580 5.86 -17.08 21.78
C SER A 580 4.48 -17.60 21.38
N GLN A 581 3.56 -16.70 21.01
CA GLN A 581 2.19 -17.04 20.67
C GLN A 581 1.81 -16.46 19.31
N ILE A 582 1.03 -17.22 18.53
CA ILE A 582 0.41 -16.73 17.30
C ILE A 582 -1.06 -17.14 17.25
N LYS A 583 -1.92 -16.19 16.85
CA LYS A 583 -3.32 -16.43 16.49
C LYS A 583 -3.49 -16.04 15.02
N LEU A 584 -3.88 -17.01 14.19
CA LEU A 584 -4.18 -16.83 12.78
C LEU A 584 -5.69 -16.92 12.58
N VAL A 585 -6.29 -15.91 11.98
CA VAL A 585 -7.72 -15.88 11.65
C VAL A 585 -7.87 -15.93 10.11
N GLY A 586 -7.53 -17.10 9.56
CA GLY A 586 -7.59 -17.37 8.15
C GLY A 586 -6.39 -16.87 7.33
N GLY A 587 -6.09 -17.59 6.27
CA GLY A 587 -5.03 -17.23 5.35
C GLY A 587 -5.07 -18.05 4.07
N TYR A 588 -4.54 -17.50 3.00
CA TYR A 588 -4.35 -18.19 1.73
C TYR A 588 -2.86 -18.28 1.42
N VAL A 589 -2.40 -19.46 1.10
CA VAL A 589 -1.01 -19.69 0.71
C VAL A 589 -0.98 -20.28 -0.69
N PHE A 590 -0.43 -19.52 -1.61
CA PHE A 590 -0.09 -20.00 -2.95
C PHE A 590 1.30 -20.63 -2.91
N CYS A 591 1.38 -21.91 -3.27
CA CYS A 591 2.65 -22.63 -3.41
C CYS A 591 2.86 -22.99 -4.87
N TYR A 592 4.09 -22.92 -5.34
CA TYR A 592 4.39 -23.39 -6.70
C TYR A 592 4.10 -24.90 -6.84
N PRO A 593 3.43 -25.34 -7.94
CA PRO A 593 3.05 -26.73 -8.15
C PRO A 593 4.21 -27.71 -7.99
N GLY A 594 3.95 -28.81 -7.29
CA GLY A 594 4.91 -29.89 -7.05
C GLY A 594 5.85 -29.70 -5.87
N LYS A 595 5.65 -28.62 -5.06
CA LYS A 595 6.51 -28.32 -3.91
C LYS A 595 5.75 -28.22 -2.57
N GLU A 596 4.45 -28.44 -2.59
CA GLU A 596 3.54 -28.29 -1.43
C GLU A 596 3.89 -29.23 -0.27
N SER A 597 4.42 -30.41 -0.58
CA SER A 597 4.79 -31.42 0.43
C SER A 597 5.99 -31.03 1.30
N LEU A 598 6.74 -30.00 0.88
CA LEU A 598 7.93 -29.52 1.60
C LEU A 598 7.67 -28.28 2.42
N CYS A 599 6.45 -27.71 2.33
CA CYS A 599 6.13 -26.45 3.01
C CYS A 599 5.80 -26.67 4.48
N LEU A 600 6.60 -26.08 5.36
CA LEU A 600 6.30 -25.98 6.79
C LEU A 600 5.42 -24.77 7.05
N ALA A 601 4.27 -24.97 7.75
CA ALA A 601 3.45 -23.86 8.20
C ALA A 601 4.07 -23.21 9.44
N LEU A 602 4.47 -24.00 10.42
CA LEU A 602 4.99 -23.53 11.68
C LEU A 602 6.20 -24.34 12.14
N ARG A 603 7.20 -23.63 12.66
CA ARG A 603 8.25 -24.16 13.52
C ARG A 603 8.00 -23.61 14.92
N ILE A 604 7.92 -24.51 15.88
CA ILE A 604 7.61 -24.17 17.26
C ILE A 604 8.77 -24.68 18.11
N PHE A 605 9.39 -23.80 18.86
CA PHE A 605 10.45 -24.11 19.79
C PHE A 605 9.97 -23.85 21.22
N ASP A 606 9.92 -24.92 22.01
CA ASP A 606 9.76 -24.86 23.45
C ASP A 606 11.09 -25.23 24.08
N ASN A 607 11.85 -24.23 24.48
CA ASN A 607 13.25 -24.34 24.88
C ASN A 607 14.12 -24.99 23.78
N GLU A 608 14.62 -26.19 23.99
CA GLU A 608 15.46 -26.92 23.01
C GLU A 608 14.66 -27.89 22.11
N ASN A 609 13.35 -28.03 22.35
CA ASN A 609 12.49 -28.96 21.60
C ASN A 609 11.84 -28.26 20.40
N GLU A 610 12.07 -28.79 19.20
CA GLU A 610 11.44 -28.31 17.98
C GLU A 610 10.23 -29.18 17.60
N LYS A 611 9.08 -28.54 17.39
CA LYS A 611 7.89 -29.15 16.77
C LYS A 611 7.65 -28.51 15.41
N ARG A 612 7.46 -29.34 14.38
CA ARG A 612 7.18 -28.91 13.01
C ARG A 612 5.75 -29.24 12.62
N ILE A 613 5.01 -28.26 12.09
CA ILE A 613 3.66 -28.44 11.58
C ILE A 613 3.67 -28.08 10.08
N THR A 614 3.30 -29.04 9.25
CA THR A 614 3.26 -28.85 7.79
C THR A 614 1.96 -28.17 7.34
N LEU A 615 1.98 -27.52 6.20
CA LEU A 615 0.77 -26.94 5.58
C LEU A 615 -0.32 -27.99 5.35
N GLN A 616 0.05 -29.24 4.98
CA GLN A 616 -0.91 -30.32 4.78
C GLN A 616 -1.76 -30.62 5.99
N ASN A 617 -1.21 -30.44 7.19
CA ASN A 617 -1.89 -30.76 8.45
C ASN A 617 -2.76 -29.60 8.98
N THR A 618 -2.66 -28.42 8.40
CA THR A 618 -3.29 -27.18 8.90
C THR A 618 -4.21 -26.50 7.90
N SER A 619 -4.30 -27.01 6.66
CA SER A 619 -4.97 -26.31 5.57
C SER A 619 -5.79 -27.22 4.67
N ASP A 620 -6.82 -26.66 4.05
CA ASP A 620 -7.58 -27.29 2.96
C ASP A 620 -6.96 -26.93 1.60
N GLU A 621 -7.01 -27.86 0.67
CA GLU A 621 -6.52 -27.65 -0.69
C GLU A 621 -7.50 -26.80 -1.52
N VAL A 622 -6.95 -25.87 -2.28
CA VAL A 622 -7.69 -25.14 -3.32
C VAL A 622 -7.25 -25.69 -4.66
N ILE A 623 -8.21 -26.20 -5.42
CA ILE A 623 -7.96 -26.81 -6.72
C ILE A 623 -8.34 -25.81 -7.82
N ASP A 624 -7.43 -25.56 -8.77
CA ASP A 624 -7.69 -24.68 -9.91
C ASP A 624 -8.67 -25.31 -10.92
N SER A 625 -9.06 -24.54 -11.93
CA SER A 625 -9.96 -24.97 -13.00
C SER A 625 -9.42 -26.14 -13.86
N PHE A 626 -8.14 -26.51 -13.68
CA PHE A 626 -7.49 -27.64 -14.37
C PHE A 626 -7.29 -28.87 -13.45
N GLY A 627 -7.84 -28.82 -12.22
CA GLY A 627 -7.73 -29.91 -11.25
C GLY A 627 -6.34 -30.00 -10.57
N LYS A 628 -5.55 -28.92 -10.60
CA LYS A 628 -4.26 -28.84 -9.90
C LYS A 628 -4.39 -28.03 -8.62
N ILE A 629 -3.57 -28.35 -7.61
CA ILE A 629 -3.52 -27.58 -6.37
C ILE A 629 -3.00 -26.18 -6.70
N ALA A 630 -3.87 -25.16 -6.58
CA ALA A 630 -3.54 -23.76 -6.78
C ALA A 630 -3.01 -23.10 -5.51
N GLY A 631 -3.39 -23.62 -4.34
CA GLY A 631 -2.98 -23.08 -3.05
C GLY A 631 -3.62 -23.81 -1.88
N ARG A 632 -3.48 -23.24 -0.68
CA ARG A 632 -4.05 -23.79 0.55
C ARG A 632 -4.66 -22.70 1.41
N ILE A 633 -5.82 -22.99 2.00
CA ILE A 633 -6.50 -22.14 2.96
C ILE A 633 -6.14 -22.59 4.37
N ILE A 634 -5.49 -21.73 5.13
CA ILE A 634 -5.22 -21.97 6.54
C ILE A 634 -6.42 -21.54 7.38
N LYS A 635 -6.97 -22.47 8.16
CA LYS A 635 -8.07 -22.21 9.09
C LYS A 635 -7.58 -21.45 10.33
N ASN A 636 -8.52 -21.04 11.15
CA ASN A 636 -8.22 -20.40 12.43
C ASN A 636 -7.33 -21.29 13.28
N VAL A 637 -6.15 -20.81 13.63
CA VAL A 637 -5.15 -21.53 14.39
C VAL A 637 -4.64 -20.64 15.53
N THR A 638 -4.66 -21.17 16.76
CA THR A 638 -4.00 -20.53 17.89
C THR A 638 -2.92 -21.47 18.41
N VAL A 639 -1.71 -20.99 18.51
CA VAL A 639 -0.57 -21.74 19.03
C VAL A 639 0.12 -20.90 20.09
N CYS A 640 0.34 -21.53 21.25
CA CYS A 640 1.13 -20.98 22.35
C CYS A 640 2.27 -21.95 22.65
N THR A 641 3.44 -21.44 22.91
CA THR A 641 4.60 -22.21 23.36
C THR A 641 4.97 -21.81 24.78
#